data_7ff7a0ca3fe8de3c8710f318f1ce181c
#
_entry.id   7ff7a0ca3fe8de3c8710f318f1ce181c
#
_cell.length_a   1.000
_cell.length_b   1.000
_cell.length_c   1.000
_cell.angle_alpha   90.00
_cell.angle_beta   90.00
_cell.angle_gamma   90.00
#
_symmetry.space_group_name_H-M   'P 1'
#
loop_
_entity.id
_entity.type
_entity.pdbx_description
1 polymer ?
#
loop_
_entity_poly.entity_id
_entity_poly.type
_entity_poly.pdbx_seq_one_letter_code
_entity_poly.pdbx_strand_id
1 'polypeptide(L)'
;LFSQSPSVGKCDHQKAKEPKLCRLIRCWNSFISTELIQRSVIFSGFRALGLYSNHLSHVVRYHKKHREFYVVTAVGNCFHTYNVSVCNALPEDISYLAADRMLVYVANGKKVTAFAKNKEVIHTYTGHGADVHLLLPFGDHIISVDRDNVVIVWDVESEEEYLQITFDKVSFEVSAVMHPSTYLNKILFGSCQGGLQLWNVKSKYSHSCTVDVVGVGLSSGQIVIHNIKFDESMMKFQQDWGPVTSLSFRTDGHPVMAAGSPVGHIGLWDLEEKKLVCQMREAHNTAIAGLTFLHSEPLLITNGADNAIRVWIFDTAGGGGRLLRSRLGHSAPPSQVRHHGLNGQHILSAGQDGTLQSFSTVHEKFNRSLGHGSINKKKSKKKSLRYEQLKLPAITTFASESARQDDWDSIVACHRGFLMTTTWNYQKGSMGAHKLEPERFNKNRALNAVDITSCGNFVVVGISSGHIDVYNMQSGMHRGQYGEDRAHEGAVRGVSVDGLNQLTISAGADNLVKMWKFKSRQLVHSVDLASPPATTHLHRDSGMLAIALDDFTLNVLDTETRRIVRRFSGHRGQVNDMTFSPDGRWLITASMDCTIRTWDLPSGCLVDCFLVDSAAVSLTMSPTGNFLASSHVDNLGIYLWSNNTLCCMVSLRPLPADYEPTVIMLPGTCPSQVEEGEDEDLNSEMIEYESPEQLDEELVTLSLLPDSRWKNLLHLDIIKKRNKPKEPPKVPKAAPFFMPTIPGLIPQFAPPEVDGPVGMLKEMGPSAIDAELRGLAPDMGGDVFVLKGFLKMVASMLDSKRDFDLAQAYLALFLKLHLRLISQEPELMGEASRVSQELEKTWTSMQTLFNQSLCLLSYSKSALL
;
A
#
# COMPACT_ATOMS: atom_id res chain seq x y z
N LEU A 1 -34.76 57.44 14.42
CA LEU A 1 -35.97 58.11 14.89
C LEU A 1 -37.22 57.34 14.41
N PHE A 2 -37.96 56.73 15.39
CA PHE A 2 -39.40 56.47 15.47
C PHE A 2 -40.09 55.82 14.25
N SER A 3 -40.70 54.72 14.36
CA SER A 3 -41.76 54.09 15.16
C SER A 3 -43.01 53.86 14.29
N GLN A 4 -43.62 52.71 14.52
CA GLN A 4 -45.01 52.30 14.44
C GLN A 4 -45.43 51.29 13.40
N SER A 5 -45.76 50.08 13.93
CA SER A 5 -46.66 49.14 13.32
C SER A 5 -48.11 49.66 13.30
N PRO A 6 -49.00 49.09 12.43
CA PRO A 6 -49.96 48.12 12.94
C PRO A 6 -50.36 46.96 12.07
N SER A 7 -50.69 45.87 12.76
CA SER A 7 -51.80 44.91 12.74
C SER A 7 -52.32 44.30 11.42
N VAL A 8 -52.14 42.94 11.43
CA VAL A 8 -53.09 41.83 11.16
C VAL A 8 -53.92 41.81 9.90
N GLY A 9 -53.63 40.79 9.10
CA GLY A 9 -54.48 40.27 8.06
C GLY A 9 -54.01 38.83 7.70
N LYS A 10 -54.76 37.83 8.17
CA LYS A 10 -54.54 36.43 7.75
C LYS A 10 -54.89 36.27 6.29
N CYS A 11 -54.02 35.66 5.50
CA CYS A 11 -54.39 35.05 4.25
C CYS A 11 -53.54 33.78 4.02
N ASP A 12 -54.15 32.79 3.46
CA ASP A 12 -53.78 31.39 3.34
C ASP A 12 -52.46 31.15 2.59
N HIS A 13 -51.69 30.21 3.13
CA HIS A 13 -50.45 29.68 2.57
C HIS A 13 -50.71 28.71 1.44
N GLN A 14 -50.57 29.16 0.20
CA GLN A 14 -50.15 28.30 -0.90
C GLN A 14 -48.61 28.20 -0.84
N LYS A 15 -48.11 26.98 -0.52
CA LYS A 15 -46.66 26.68 -0.57
C LYS A 15 -46.18 26.75 -2.01
N ALA A 16 -45.54 27.85 -2.37
CA ALA A 16 -44.75 27.94 -3.56
C ALA A 16 -43.48 27.07 -3.40
N LYS A 17 -43.30 26.09 -4.28
CA LYS A 17 -42.08 25.28 -4.35
C LYS A 17 -40.93 26.21 -4.75
N GLU A 18 -39.93 26.35 -3.85
CA GLU A 18 -38.67 27.02 -4.16
C GLU A 18 -37.98 26.32 -5.36
N PRO A 19 -37.37 27.08 -6.28
CA PRO A 19 -36.65 26.50 -7.41
C PRO A 19 -35.47 25.65 -6.93
N LYS A 20 -35.29 24.49 -7.53
CA LYS A 20 -34.24 23.49 -7.22
C LYS A 20 -32.82 24.11 -7.16
N LEU A 21 -32.58 25.18 -7.90
CA LEU A 21 -31.31 25.91 -7.91
C LEU A 21 -30.96 26.57 -6.56
N CYS A 22 -31.96 27.12 -5.85
CA CYS A 22 -31.75 27.72 -4.53
C CYS A 22 -31.46 26.65 -3.44
N ARG A 23 -31.96 25.43 -3.60
CA ARG A 23 -31.61 24.31 -2.72
C ARG A 23 -30.17 23.84 -2.94
N LEU A 24 -29.72 23.75 -4.21
CA LEU A 24 -28.35 23.40 -4.55
C LEU A 24 -27.36 24.46 -4.03
N ILE A 25 -27.67 25.75 -4.17
CA ILE A 25 -26.83 26.84 -3.66
C ILE A 25 -26.81 26.86 -2.11
N ARG A 26 -27.90 26.51 -1.44
CA ARG A 26 -27.89 26.37 0.04
C ARG A 26 -27.14 25.14 0.51
N CYS A 27 -27.28 24.00 -0.19
CA CYS A 27 -26.43 22.83 0.06
C CYS A 27 -24.95 23.16 -0.19
N TRP A 28 -24.63 23.89 -1.28
CA TRP A 28 -23.25 24.30 -1.56
C TRP A 28 -22.70 25.28 -0.51
N ASN A 29 -23.51 26.24 -0.05
CA ASN A 29 -23.09 27.17 0.98
C ASN A 29 -23.06 26.55 2.40
N SER A 30 -23.86 25.51 2.70
CA SER A 30 -23.74 24.75 3.94
C SER A 30 -22.54 23.81 3.91
N PHE A 31 -22.17 23.26 2.75
CA PHE A 31 -20.94 22.49 2.55
C PHE A 31 -19.67 23.36 2.68
N ILE A 32 -19.73 24.63 2.33
CA ILE A 32 -18.60 25.56 2.45
C ILE A 32 -18.46 26.14 3.88
N SER A 33 -19.50 26.12 4.72
CA SER A 33 -19.48 26.84 6.00
C SER A 33 -19.28 25.99 7.25
N THR A 34 -19.24 24.64 7.17
CA THR A 34 -19.12 23.79 8.36
C THR A 34 -17.88 22.90 8.44
N GLU A 35 -17.03 22.81 7.40
CA GLU A 35 -15.80 22.01 7.43
C GLU A 35 -14.56 22.72 6.85
N LEU A 36 -14.39 23.98 7.12
CA LEU A 36 -13.14 24.71 6.92
C LEU A 36 -12.15 24.54 8.08
N ILE A 37 -12.30 23.48 8.85
CA ILE A 37 -11.42 23.18 9.97
C ILE A 37 -10.54 21.99 9.58
N GLN A 38 -9.24 22.28 9.34
CA GLN A 38 -8.12 21.40 9.64
C GLN A 38 -7.64 20.42 8.55
N ARG A 39 -7.49 20.85 7.29
CA ARG A 39 -6.77 20.02 6.30
C ARG A 39 -5.72 20.87 5.59
N SER A 40 -4.57 20.26 5.21
CA SER A 40 -3.67 20.90 4.24
C SER A 40 -4.47 21.23 2.96
N VAL A 41 -4.22 22.39 2.41
CA VAL A 41 -4.94 22.87 1.23
C VAL A 41 -4.49 22.11 -0.02
N ILE A 42 -3.19 21.80 -0.11
CA ILE A 42 -2.57 21.17 -1.29
C ILE A 42 -2.55 19.65 -1.16
N PHE A 43 -2.23 19.10 0.03
CA PHE A 43 -2.00 17.69 0.21
C PHE A 43 -3.03 17.02 1.11
N SER A 44 -3.55 15.87 0.70
CA SER A 44 -4.38 15.00 1.54
C SER A 44 -3.72 13.63 1.72
N GLY A 45 -3.86 13.04 2.90
CA GLY A 45 -3.35 11.70 3.17
C GLY A 45 -3.97 10.68 2.22
N PHE A 46 -3.14 9.86 1.56
CA PHE A 46 -3.62 8.86 0.62
C PHE A 46 -3.47 7.44 1.18
N ARG A 47 -2.23 6.98 1.38
CA ARG A 47 -1.95 5.66 1.98
C ARG A 47 -0.50 5.51 2.42
N ALA A 48 -0.24 4.55 3.30
CA ALA A 48 1.09 4.09 3.65
C ALA A 48 1.55 2.92 2.78
N LEU A 49 2.83 2.84 2.48
CA LEU A 49 3.47 1.76 1.74
C LEU A 49 4.50 1.05 2.61
N GLY A 50 4.73 -0.23 2.33
CA GLY A 50 5.80 -1.00 2.95
C GLY A 50 5.54 -1.44 4.39
N LEU A 51 4.31 -1.42 4.84
CA LEU A 51 3.88 -1.89 6.15
C LEU A 51 3.14 -3.22 5.99
N TYR A 52 3.65 -4.31 6.59
CA TYR A 52 3.09 -5.66 6.40
C TYR A 52 2.83 -6.40 7.71
N SER A 53 3.64 -6.18 8.73
CA SER A 53 3.58 -6.93 9.98
C SER A 53 4.18 -6.12 11.14
N ASN A 54 3.75 -6.44 12.36
CA ASN A 54 4.31 -5.92 13.60
C ASN A 54 4.70 -7.08 14.54
N HIS A 55 4.77 -6.81 15.84
CA HIS A 55 5.09 -7.78 16.88
C HIS A 55 3.92 -8.74 17.22
N LEU A 56 2.71 -8.53 16.64
CA LEU A 56 1.55 -9.39 16.88
C LEU A 56 1.56 -10.59 15.95
N SER A 57 1.05 -11.71 16.44
CA SER A 57 0.90 -12.94 15.67
C SER A 57 -0.13 -12.75 14.54
N HIS A 58 0.18 -13.28 13.38
CA HIS A 58 -0.78 -13.34 12.27
C HIS A 58 -1.84 -14.43 12.55
N VAL A 59 -2.98 -14.28 11.88
CA VAL A 59 -4.06 -15.27 11.90
C VAL A 59 -4.31 -15.79 10.49
N VAL A 60 -4.51 -17.12 10.38
CA VAL A 60 -4.79 -17.75 9.10
C VAL A 60 -6.26 -18.19 9.07
N ARG A 61 -6.99 -17.80 8.05
CA ARG A 61 -8.38 -18.16 7.80
C ARG A 61 -8.47 -19.04 6.56
N TYR A 62 -9.25 -20.11 6.62
CA TYR A 62 -9.54 -20.95 5.45
C TYR A 62 -10.96 -20.69 4.94
N HIS A 63 -11.07 -20.22 3.70
CA HIS A 63 -12.35 -19.97 3.06
C HIS A 63 -12.82 -21.19 2.26
N LYS A 64 -13.79 -21.93 2.78
CA LYS A 64 -14.28 -23.18 2.19
C LYS A 64 -14.78 -23.06 0.75
N LYS A 65 -15.49 -21.97 0.43
CA LYS A 65 -16.10 -21.74 -0.92
C LYS A 65 -15.03 -21.58 -2.01
N HIS A 66 -13.95 -20.85 -1.72
CA HIS A 66 -12.87 -20.61 -2.67
C HIS A 66 -11.69 -21.56 -2.52
N ARG A 67 -11.67 -22.36 -1.45
CA ARG A 67 -10.56 -23.26 -1.09
C ARG A 67 -9.22 -22.53 -0.96
N GLU A 68 -9.26 -21.34 -0.40
CA GLU A 68 -8.11 -20.46 -0.27
C GLU A 68 -7.83 -20.10 1.19
N PHE A 69 -6.55 -19.88 1.48
CA PHE A 69 -6.11 -19.39 2.78
C PHE A 69 -5.90 -17.88 2.73
N TYR A 70 -6.43 -17.19 3.72
CA TYR A 70 -6.26 -15.78 3.95
C TYR A 70 -5.39 -15.55 5.17
N VAL A 71 -4.39 -14.69 5.05
CA VAL A 71 -3.51 -14.30 6.15
C VAL A 71 -3.92 -12.91 6.62
N VAL A 72 -4.21 -12.78 7.90
CA VAL A 72 -4.56 -11.50 8.52
C VAL A 72 -3.41 -11.08 9.44
N THR A 73 -2.91 -9.86 9.28
CA THR A 73 -1.87 -9.27 10.12
C THR A 73 -2.28 -7.91 10.60
N ALA A 74 -1.81 -7.51 11.78
CA ALA A 74 -2.01 -6.19 12.33
C ALA A 74 -0.79 -5.30 12.06
N VAL A 75 -1.02 -4.02 11.84
CA VAL A 75 0.01 -2.97 11.72
C VAL A 75 -0.54 -1.68 12.31
N GLY A 76 -0.08 -1.28 13.50
CA GLY A 76 -0.61 -0.15 14.23
C GLY A 76 -2.11 -0.34 14.50
N ASN A 77 -2.91 0.62 14.14
CA ASN A 77 -4.37 0.60 14.27
C ASN A 77 -5.11 -0.06 13.08
N CYS A 78 -4.40 -0.65 12.13
CA CYS A 78 -4.99 -1.28 10.95
C CYS A 78 -4.72 -2.78 10.93
N PHE A 79 -5.62 -3.55 10.33
CA PHE A 79 -5.35 -4.94 9.99
C PHE A 79 -5.48 -5.19 8.49
N HIS A 80 -4.62 -6.05 7.97
CA HIS A 80 -4.55 -6.39 6.56
C HIS A 80 -4.93 -7.84 6.34
N THR A 81 -5.75 -8.09 5.34
CA THR A 81 -6.05 -9.44 4.89
C THR A 81 -5.41 -9.67 3.52
N TYR A 82 -4.43 -10.56 3.49
CA TYR A 82 -3.72 -10.91 2.25
C TYR A 82 -4.44 -12.05 1.55
N ASN A 83 -4.56 -11.94 0.28
CA ASN A 83 -5.30 -12.60 -0.78
C ASN A 83 -6.54 -11.80 -1.25
N VAL A 84 -7.15 -11.00 -0.38
CA VAL A 84 -8.09 -9.94 -0.73
C VAL A 84 -7.50 -8.66 -0.17
N SER A 85 -7.23 -7.66 -1.01
CA SER A 85 -6.61 -6.40 -0.58
C SER A 85 -7.62 -5.55 0.18
N VAL A 86 -7.92 -5.91 1.40
CA VAL A 86 -8.80 -5.16 2.29
C VAL A 86 -8.07 -4.87 3.59
N CYS A 87 -8.13 -3.64 4.05
CA CYS A 87 -7.70 -3.24 5.37
C CYS A 87 -8.74 -2.31 6.00
N ASN A 88 -8.81 -2.30 7.33
CA ASN A 88 -9.61 -1.40 8.13
C ASN A 88 -8.73 -0.66 9.10
N ALA A 89 -9.05 0.61 9.34
CA ALA A 89 -8.42 1.42 10.37
C ALA A 89 -9.33 1.51 11.59
N LEU A 90 -8.74 1.45 12.76
CA LEU A 90 -9.38 1.59 14.07
C LEU A 90 -8.88 2.87 14.75
N PRO A 91 -9.62 3.41 15.73
CA PRO A 91 -9.20 4.63 16.43
C PRO A 91 -7.91 4.47 17.24
N GLU A 92 -7.66 3.28 17.80
CA GLU A 92 -6.50 2.99 18.63
C GLU A 92 -5.70 1.81 18.04
N ASP A 93 -4.47 1.61 18.52
CA ASP A 93 -3.63 0.50 18.10
C ASP A 93 -4.20 -0.86 18.48
N ILE A 94 -4.02 -1.83 17.61
CA ILE A 94 -4.46 -3.20 17.83
C ILE A 94 -3.55 -3.87 18.86
N SER A 95 -4.15 -4.37 19.93
CA SER A 95 -3.44 -5.11 20.98
C SER A 95 -3.40 -6.62 20.73
N TYR A 96 -4.45 -7.18 20.13
CA TYR A 96 -4.51 -8.60 19.75
C TYR A 96 -5.43 -8.84 18.56
N LEU A 97 -5.16 -9.90 17.82
CA LEU A 97 -5.91 -10.29 16.62
C LEU A 97 -6.29 -11.77 16.71
N ALA A 98 -7.56 -12.06 16.46
CA ALA A 98 -8.06 -13.42 16.33
C ALA A 98 -9.05 -13.52 15.17
N ALA A 99 -9.26 -14.68 14.63
CA ALA A 99 -10.26 -14.85 13.58
C ALA A 99 -10.88 -16.24 13.61
N ASP A 100 -12.15 -16.29 13.29
CA ASP A 100 -12.89 -17.51 12.96
C ASP A 100 -13.16 -17.56 11.45
N ARG A 101 -13.95 -18.54 11.01
CA ARG A 101 -14.29 -18.77 9.60
C ARG A 101 -15.00 -17.57 8.96
N MET A 102 -15.83 -16.87 9.72
CA MET A 102 -16.69 -15.80 9.23
C MET A 102 -16.21 -14.40 9.65
N LEU A 103 -15.72 -14.26 10.89
CA LEU A 103 -15.41 -12.98 11.53
C LEU A 103 -13.91 -12.84 11.82
N VAL A 104 -13.44 -11.60 11.83
CA VAL A 104 -12.14 -11.20 12.37
C VAL A 104 -12.40 -10.40 13.63
N TYR A 105 -11.84 -10.82 14.74
CA TYR A 105 -11.95 -10.17 16.03
C TYR A 105 -10.67 -9.40 16.32
N VAL A 106 -10.84 -8.16 16.69
CA VAL A 106 -9.73 -7.23 16.95
C VAL A 106 -9.90 -6.63 18.33
N ALA A 107 -8.90 -6.79 19.17
CA ALA A 107 -8.84 -6.08 20.45
C ALA A 107 -8.21 -4.70 20.23
N ASN A 108 -8.89 -3.68 20.71
CA ASN A 108 -8.51 -2.29 20.61
C ASN A 108 -8.73 -1.63 21.98
N GLY A 109 -7.67 -1.50 22.77
CA GLY A 109 -7.76 -1.10 24.15
C GLY A 109 -8.70 -2.00 24.97
N LYS A 110 -9.75 -1.45 25.55
CA LYS A 110 -10.74 -2.16 26.37
C LYS A 110 -11.89 -2.80 25.59
N LYS A 111 -11.92 -2.60 24.27
CA LYS A 111 -13.01 -3.07 23.41
C LYS A 111 -12.54 -4.19 22.51
N VAL A 112 -13.46 -5.07 22.16
CA VAL A 112 -13.25 -6.09 21.14
C VAL A 112 -14.28 -5.87 20.03
N THR A 113 -13.81 -5.72 18.80
CA THR A 113 -14.67 -5.45 17.64
C THR A 113 -14.59 -6.62 16.66
N ALA A 114 -15.73 -7.08 16.19
CA ALA A 114 -15.83 -8.16 15.20
C ALA A 114 -16.18 -7.61 13.82
N PHE A 115 -15.39 -7.98 12.83
CA PHE A 115 -15.53 -7.56 11.44
C PHE A 115 -15.96 -8.71 10.54
N ALA A 116 -17.01 -8.51 9.74
CA ALA A 116 -17.35 -9.40 8.64
C ALA A 116 -16.86 -8.85 7.30
N LYS A 117 -16.59 -9.75 6.37
CA LYS A 117 -16.07 -9.42 5.03
C LYS A 117 -14.89 -8.44 5.07
N ASN A 118 -14.23 -8.33 6.22
CA ASN A 118 -13.07 -7.46 6.51
C ASN A 118 -13.37 -5.94 6.46
N LYS A 119 -14.62 -5.51 6.46
CA LYS A 119 -14.97 -4.09 6.42
C LYS A 119 -16.10 -3.73 7.38
N GLU A 120 -17.13 -4.54 7.45
CA GLU A 120 -18.33 -4.25 8.23
C GLU A 120 -18.11 -4.62 9.68
N VAL A 121 -18.27 -3.67 10.59
CA VAL A 121 -18.36 -3.94 12.03
C VAL A 121 -19.72 -4.57 12.27
N ILE A 122 -19.75 -5.82 12.76
CA ILE A 122 -21.02 -6.50 13.09
C ILE A 122 -21.26 -6.43 14.58
N HIS A 123 -20.23 -6.72 15.40
CA HIS A 123 -20.39 -6.82 16.85
C HIS A 123 -19.31 -6.01 17.55
N THR A 124 -19.66 -5.41 18.69
CA THR A 124 -18.74 -4.67 19.55
C THR A 124 -18.97 -5.06 21.02
N TYR A 125 -17.96 -5.69 21.62
CA TYR A 125 -18.00 -6.15 22.99
C TYR A 125 -17.31 -5.14 23.91
N THR A 126 -18.03 -4.61 24.88
CA THR A 126 -17.55 -3.61 25.84
C THR A 126 -17.89 -4.06 27.26
N GLY A 127 -16.92 -4.12 28.17
CA GLY A 127 -17.12 -4.57 29.57
C GLY A 127 -15.82 -4.77 30.32
N HIS A 128 -14.67 -4.77 29.60
CA HIS A 128 -13.37 -4.87 30.25
C HIS A 128 -12.96 -3.59 30.95
N GLY A 129 -12.40 -3.74 32.17
CA GLY A 129 -11.85 -2.65 32.95
C GLY A 129 -10.45 -2.19 32.48
N ALA A 130 -9.69 -3.09 31.89
CA ALA A 130 -8.33 -2.87 31.38
C ALA A 130 -8.19 -3.31 29.92
N ASP A 131 -7.03 -3.04 29.32
CA ASP A 131 -6.77 -3.39 27.93
C ASP A 131 -6.75 -4.90 27.72
N VAL A 132 -7.43 -5.36 26.65
CA VAL A 132 -7.48 -6.75 26.26
C VAL A 132 -6.18 -7.13 25.57
N HIS A 133 -5.55 -8.24 25.98
CA HIS A 133 -4.28 -8.72 25.45
C HIS A 133 -4.32 -10.13 24.88
N LEU A 134 -5.41 -10.89 25.09
CA LEU A 134 -5.62 -12.20 24.48
C LEU A 134 -7.05 -12.34 23.99
N LEU A 135 -7.23 -12.98 22.84
CA LEU A 135 -8.52 -13.33 22.24
C LEU A 135 -8.51 -14.76 21.75
N LEU A 136 -9.61 -15.48 21.95
CA LEU A 136 -9.81 -16.81 21.42
C LEU A 136 -11.25 -16.98 20.92
N PRO A 137 -11.50 -17.10 19.61
CA PRO A 137 -12.80 -17.51 19.09
C PRO A 137 -13.10 -18.98 19.47
N PHE A 138 -14.31 -19.20 19.94
CA PHE A 138 -14.71 -20.49 20.50
C PHE A 138 -16.16 -20.84 20.15
N GLY A 139 -16.37 -21.42 18.96
CA GLY A 139 -17.72 -21.74 18.47
C GLY A 139 -18.61 -20.50 18.38
N ASP A 140 -19.73 -20.50 19.13
CA ASP A 140 -20.66 -19.37 19.20
C ASP A 140 -20.25 -18.33 20.27
N HIS A 141 -19.08 -18.49 20.85
CA HIS A 141 -18.54 -17.59 21.88
C HIS A 141 -17.19 -17.03 21.49
N ILE A 142 -16.82 -15.87 22.05
CA ILE A 142 -15.48 -15.34 22.04
C ILE A 142 -14.98 -15.14 23.46
N ILE A 143 -13.72 -15.47 23.69
CA ILE A 143 -13.05 -15.33 24.97
C ILE A 143 -12.04 -14.20 24.87
N SER A 144 -12.12 -13.29 25.80
CA SER A 144 -11.18 -12.17 25.91
C SER A 144 -10.57 -12.14 27.31
N VAL A 145 -9.27 -11.81 27.35
CA VAL A 145 -8.53 -11.67 28.61
C VAL A 145 -7.91 -10.28 28.66
N ASP A 146 -8.16 -9.56 29.74
CA ASP A 146 -7.56 -8.24 29.95
C ASP A 146 -6.29 -8.30 30.82
N ARG A 147 -5.59 -7.17 30.90
CA ARG A 147 -4.37 -7.04 31.72
C ARG A 147 -4.62 -7.10 33.22
N ASP A 148 -5.87 -7.00 33.66
CA ASP A 148 -6.25 -7.21 35.07
C ASP A 148 -6.55 -8.66 35.38
N ASN A 149 -6.27 -9.56 34.40
CA ASN A 149 -6.42 -11.02 34.55
C ASN A 149 -7.89 -11.45 34.66
N VAL A 150 -8.79 -10.63 34.12
CA VAL A 150 -10.21 -10.93 33.98
C VAL A 150 -10.46 -11.57 32.62
N VAL A 151 -11.06 -12.74 32.64
CA VAL A 151 -11.48 -13.47 31.44
C VAL A 151 -12.98 -13.33 31.30
N ILE A 152 -13.43 -12.82 30.16
CA ILE A 152 -14.84 -12.72 29.81
C ILE A 152 -15.11 -13.61 28.60
N VAL A 153 -16.16 -14.41 28.73
CA VAL A 153 -16.70 -15.21 27.62
C VAL A 153 -17.97 -14.50 27.14
N TRP A 154 -17.97 -14.10 25.89
CA TRP A 154 -19.08 -13.41 25.25
C TRP A 154 -19.85 -14.37 24.36
N ASP A 155 -21.13 -14.22 24.26
CA ASP A 155 -21.93 -14.80 23.20
C ASP A 155 -21.80 -13.93 21.93
N VAL A 156 -21.55 -14.55 20.78
CA VAL A 156 -21.24 -13.81 19.55
C VAL A 156 -22.46 -13.09 18.99
N GLU A 157 -23.66 -13.69 19.10
CA GLU A 157 -24.87 -13.12 18.51
C GLU A 157 -25.55 -12.09 19.42
N SER A 158 -25.62 -12.37 20.74
CA SER A 158 -26.28 -11.47 21.68
C SER A 158 -25.41 -10.34 22.22
N GLU A 159 -24.08 -10.42 22.02
CA GLU A 159 -23.09 -9.48 22.59
C GLU A 159 -23.08 -9.43 24.14
N GLU A 160 -23.77 -10.35 24.81
CA GLU A 160 -23.87 -10.40 26.25
C GLU A 160 -22.72 -11.19 26.89
N GLU A 161 -22.40 -10.86 28.14
CA GLU A 161 -21.44 -11.60 28.95
C GLU A 161 -22.02 -12.95 29.38
N TYR A 162 -21.54 -14.05 28.79
CA TYR A 162 -21.95 -15.41 29.15
C TYR A 162 -21.33 -15.86 30.48
N LEU A 163 -20.03 -15.55 30.67
CA LEU A 163 -19.28 -15.96 31.87
C LEU A 163 -18.09 -15.05 32.09
N GLN A 164 -17.91 -14.61 33.35
CA GLN A 164 -16.74 -13.88 33.82
C GLN A 164 -15.94 -14.74 34.80
N ILE A 165 -14.64 -14.81 34.60
CA ILE A 165 -13.69 -15.53 35.47
C ILE A 165 -12.56 -14.55 35.81
N THR A 166 -12.26 -14.40 37.09
CA THR A 166 -11.13 -13.61 37.57
C THR A 166 -10.07 -14.53 38.16
N PHE A 167 -8.84 -14.37 37.66
CA PHE A 167 -7.68 -15.09 38.20
C PHE A 167 -6.85 -14.13 39.08
N ASP A 168 -6.27 -14.66 40.15
CA ASP A 168 -5.34 -13.88 40.95
C ASP A 168 -4.00 -13.71 40.25
N LYS A 169 -3.57 -12.48 39.99
CA LYS A 169 -2.31 -12.15 39.29
C LYS A 169 -1.06 -12.76 39.92
N VAL A 170 -1.07 -12.92 41.26
CA VAL A 170 0.11 -13.42 41.97
C VAL A 170 0.28 -14.93 41.79
N SER A 171 -0.81 -15.67 41.79
CA SER A 171 -0.79 -17.13 41.73
C SER A 171 -0.91 -17.66 40.33
N PHE A 172 -1.68 -17.01 39.45
CA PHE A 172 -1.96 -17.45 38.10
C PHE A 172 -2.23 -16.28 37.15
N GLU A 173 -1.18 -15.72 36.59
CA GLU A 173 -1.26 -14.68 35.56
C GLU A 173 -1.42 -15.30 34.19
N VAL A 174 -2.55 -15.10 33.52
CA VAL A 174 -2.86 -15.73 32.23
C VAL A 174 -1.97 -15.16 31.13
N SER A 175 -1.17 -16.01 30.53
CA SER A 175 -0.26 -15.65 29.42
C SER A 175 -0.61 -16.31 28.08
N ALA A 176 -1.40 -17.37 28.11
CA ALA A 176 -1.82 -18.09 26.92
C ALA A 176 -3.21 -18.71 27.11
N VAL A 177 -4.00 -18.71 26.05
CA VAL A 177 -5.33 -19.32 26.00
C VAL A 177 -5.44 -20.15 24.74
N MET A 178 -5.97 -21.38 24.89
CA MET A 178 -6.10 -22.30 23.78
C MET A 178 -7.37 -23.15 23.94
N HIS A 179 -8.02 -23.45 22.82
CA HIS A 179 -9.08 -24.46 22.77
C HIS A 179 -8.52 -25.79 22.25
N PRO A 180 -8.52 -26.86 23.05
CA PRO A 180 -8.18 -28.19 22.60
C PRO A 180 -9.23 -28.70 21.61
N SER A 181 -8.82 -29.02 20.39
CA SER A 181 -9.70 -29.37 19.26
C SER A 181 -10.58 -30.61 19.46
N THR A 182 -10.24 -31.47 20.42
CA THR A 182 -10.98 -32.67 20.75
C THR A 182 -12.14 -32.45 21.73
N TYR A 183 -12.25 -31.24 22.26
CA TYR A 183 -13.31 -30.90 23.22
C TYR A 183 -14.26 -29.85 22.67
N LEU A 184 -15.53 -30.00 23.03
CA LEU A 184 -16.55 -29.02 22.59
C LEU A 184 -16.65 -27.76 23.51
N ASN A 185 -16.42 -27.94 24.83
CA ASN A 185 -16.71 -26.91 25.83
C ASN A 185 -15.55 -26.63 26.80
N LYS A 186 -14.30 -26.97 26.44
CA LYS A 186 -13.16 -26.77 27.32
C LYS A 186 -12.14 -25.80 26.81
N ILE A 187 -11.56 -25.04 27.70
CA ILE A 187 -10.52 -24.04 27.43
C ILE A 187 -9.34 -24.33 28.33
N LEU A 188 -8.15 -24.28 27.76
CA LEU A 188 -6.89 -24.39 28.47
C LEU A 188 -6.28 -23.01 28.67
N PHE A 189 -6.01 -22.66 29.91
CA PHE A 189 -5.27 -21.48 30.29
C PHE A 189 -3.87 -21.83 30.74
N GLY A 190 -2.87 -21.11 30.24
CA GLY A 190 -1.49 -21.18 30.67
C GLY A 190 -1.10 -19.91 31.43
N SER A 191 -0.34 -20.04 32.52
CA SER A 191 0.11 -18.92 33.31
C SER A 191 1.58 -18.57 33.08
N CYS A 192 1.96 -17.34 33.36
CA CYS A 192 3.35 -16.90 33.40
C CYS A 192 4.19 -17.66 34.44
N GLN A 193 3.56 -18.20 35.49
CA GLN A 193 4.17 -19.00 36.55
C GLN A 193 4.41 -20.45 36.10
N GLY A 194 3.97 -20.85 34.91
CA GLY A 194 4.12 -22.20 34.37
C GLY A 194 3.00 -23.18 34.74
N GLY A 195 1.91 -22.67 35.31
CA GLY A 195 0.72 -23.48 35.61
C GLY A 195 -0.18 -23.62 34.39
N LEU A 196 -0.86 -24.79 34.30
CA LEU A 196 -1.88 -25.03 33.29
C LEU A 196 -3.22 -25.35 33.99
N GLN A 197 -4.30 -24.70 33.57
CA GLN A 197 -5.65 -24.94 34.08
C GLN A 197 -6.62 -25.20 32.92
N LEU A 198 -7.37 -26.28 33.01
CA LEU A 198 -8.41 -26.64 32.06
C LEU A 198 -9.79 -26.35 32.63
N TRP A 199 -10.52 -25.45 31.99
CA TRP A 199 -11.84 -25.01 32.39
C TRP A 199 -12.92 -25.50 31.46
N ASN A 200 -14.08 -25.87 32.02
CA ASN A 200 -15.27 -26.24 31.25
C ASN A 200 -16.24 -25.04 31.26
N VAL A 201 -16.45 -24.41 30.13
CA VAL A 201 -17.31 -23.23 29.98
C VAL A 201 -18.76 -23.52 30.37
N LYS A 202 -19.27 -24.73 30.06
CA LYS A 202 -20.66 -25.12 30.34
C LYS A 202 -20.92 -25.40 31.80
N SER A 203 -20.00 -26.05 32.50
CA SER A 203 -20.19 -26.42 33.92
C SER A 203 -19.56 -25.47 34.92
N LYS A 204 -18.83 -24.47 34.44
CA LYS A 204 -18.14 -23.44 35.23
C LYS A 204 -17.13 -23.99 36.27
N TYR A 205 -16.57 -25.17 36.04
CA TYR A 205 -15.58 -25.82 36.92
C TYR A 205 -14.36 -26.31 36.16
N SER A 206 -13.21 -26.37 36.84
CA SER A 206 -12.03 -27.08 36.33
C SER A 206 -12.24 -28.58 36.34
N HIS A 207 -11.85 -29.27 35.28
CA HIS A 207 -12.07 -30.71 35.16
C HIS A 207 -10.81 -31.48 34.79
N SER A 208 -10.69 -32.72 35.31
CA SER A 208 -9.71 -33.72 34.81
C SER A 208 -10.14 -34.25 33.44
N CYS A 209 -9.16 -34.53 32.60
CA CYS A 209 -9.29 -34.59 31.14
C CYS A 209 -9.18 -36.01 30.55
N THR A 210 -9.73 -36.19 29.37
CA THR A 210 -9.51 -37.39 28.52
C THR A 210 -8.73 -37.02 27.25
N VAL A 211 -7.57 -37.62 27.08
CA VAL A 211 -6.65 -37.60 25.91
C VAL A 211 -6.48 -36.27 25.17
N ASP A 212 -5.45 -35.48 25.53
CA ASP A 212 -4.89 -34.50 24.66
C ASP A 212 -3.42 -34.19 24.98
N VAL A 213 -2.64 -34.02 23.94
CA VAL A 213 -1.24 -33.68 24.03
C VAL A 213 -1.08 -32.24 23.61
N VAL A 214 -0.46 -31.43 24.43
CA VAL A 214 -0.23 -29.99 24.20
C VAL A 214 1.24 -29.69 24.15
N GLY A 215 1.65 -28.86 23.21
CA GLY A 215 3.00 -28.30 23.15
C GLY A 215 3.09 -27.02 23.93
N VAL A 216 3.93 -26.96 24.96
CA VAL A 216 4.15 -25.78 25.80
C VAL A 216 5.55 -25.24 25.56
N GLY A 217 5.64 -24.03 25.05
CA GLY A 217 6.90 -23.31 24.90
C GLY A 217 7.19 -22.44 26.11
N LEU A 218 8.35 -22.58 26.71
CA LEU A 218 8.76 -21.86 27.91
C LEU A 218 9.71 -20.70 27.61
N SER A 219 9.73 -19.72 28.50
CA SER A 219 10.67 -18.60 28.47
C SER A 219 12.14 -19.04 28.62
N SER A 220 12.38 -20.21 29.19
CA SER A 220 13.70 -20.84 29.26
C SER A 220 14.23 -21.38 27.92
N GLY A 221 13.41 -21.36 26.87
CA GLY A 221 13.71 -22.03 25.59
C GLY A 221 13.39 -23.52 25.57
N GLN A 222 12.84 -24.06 26.65
CA GLN A 222 12.39 -25.45 26.70
C GLN A 222 11.00 -25.57 26.05
N ILE A 223 10.80 -26.65 25.29
CA ILE A 223 9.52 -27.03 24.72
C ILE A 223 9.12 -28.36 25.38
N VAL A 224 7.97 -28.36 26.01
CA VAL A 224 7.44 -29.55 26.70
C VAL A 224 6.22 -30.03 25.95
N ILE A 225 6.22 -31.29 25.53
CA ILE A 225 5.03 -31.96 25.04
C ILE A 225 4.38 -32.66 26.21
N HIS A 226 3.23 -32.14 26.63
CA HIS A 226 2.55 -32.54 27.85
C HIS A 226 1.23 -33.23 27.54
N ASN A 227 0.99 -34.40 28.20
CA ASN A 227 -0.29 -35.08 28.12
C ASN A 227 -1.18 -34.58 29.27
N ILE A 228 -2.19 -33.81 28.93
CA ILE A 228 -3.09 -33.20 29.94
C ILE A 228 -3.93 -34.24 30.66
N LYS A 229 -4.22 -35.40 30.05
CA LYS A 229 -5.04 -36.46 30.65
C LYS A 229 -4.37 -37.11 31.84
N PHE A 230 -3.09 -37.41 31.73
CA PHE A 230 -2.32 -38.15 32.71
C PHE A 230 -1.40 -37.27 33.54
N ASP A 231 -1.40 -35.93 33.22
CA ASP A 231 -0.50 -34.96 33.83
C ASP A 231 0.98 -35.34 33.71
N GLU A 232 1.36 -35.91 32.55
CA GLU A 232 2.71 -36.38 32.28
C GLU A 232 3.38 -35.63 31.15
N SER A 233 4.64 -35.23 31.34
CA SER A 233 5.45 -34.72 30.27
C SER A 233 6.00 -35.84 29.40
N MET A 234 5.53 -35.97 28.16
CA MET A 234 5.93 -36.99 27.22
C MET A 234 7.30 -36.78 26.62
N MET A 235 7.62 -35.54 26.25
CA MET A 235 8.86 -35.15 25.57
C MET A 235 9.28 -33.76 25.98
N LYS A 236 10.60 -33.54 26.03
CA LYS A 236 11.19 -32.24 26.27
C LYS A 236 12.26 -31.97 25.23
N PHE A 237 12.19 -30.78 24.63
CA PHE A 237 13.17 -30.28 23.69
C PHE A 237 13.77 -29.00 24.26
N GLN A 238 15.01 -28.68 23.91
CA GLN A 238 15.69 -27.47 24.33
C GLN A 238 16.20 -26.71 23.13
N GLN A 239 15.81 -25.44 23.01
CA GLN A 239 16.41 -24.54 22.05
C GLN A 239 17.41 -23.60 22.74
N ASP A 240 18.60 -23.44 22.14
CA ASP A 240 19.69 -22.67 22.74
C ASP A 240 19.68 -21.18 22.36
N TRP A 241 18.72 -20.77 21.52
CA TRP A 241 18.60 -19.42 20.97
C TRP A 241 17.47 -18.57 21.58
N GLY A 242 17.18 -18.80 22.85
CA GLY A 242 16.26 -18.00 23.65
C GLY A 242 14.85 -18.55 23.82
N PRO A 243 13.94 -17.78 24.39
CA PRO A 243 12.56 -18.16 24.64
C PRO A 243 11.82 -18.68 23.40
N VAL A 244 10.81 -19.52 23.63
CA VAL A 244 9.93 -19.96 22.57
C VAL A 244 8.85 -18.89 22.36
N THR A 245 8.77 -18.32 21.17
CA THR A 245 7.79 -17.26 20.87
C THR A 245 6.50 -17.79 20.26
N SER A 246 6.61 -18.85 19.47
CA SER A 246 5.45 -19.48 18.81
C SER A 246 5.71 -20.93 18.49
N LEU A 247 4.67 -21.74 18.46
CA LEU A 247 4.71 -23.18 18.14
C LEU A 247 3.64 -23.50 17.10
N SER A 248 3.94 -24.39 16.17
CA SER A 248 2.98 -24.95 15.23
C SER A 248 3.35 -26.36 14.82
N PHE A 249 2.34 -27.22 14.70
CA PHE A 249 2.50 -28.60 14.25
C PHE A 249 2.17 -28.73 12.78
N ARG A 250 2.93 -29.53 12.07
CA ARG A 250 2.71 -29.89 10.69
C ARG A 250 1.55 -30.88 10.58
N THR A 251 0.63 -30.66 9.63
CA THR A 251 -0.64 -31.41 9.52
C THR A 251 -0.76 -32.20 8.22
N ASP A 252 0.31 -32.28 7.41
CA ASP A 252 0.36 -33.02 6.14
C ASP A 252 0.85 -34.49 6.28
N GLY A 253 0.85 -34.99 7.50
CA GLY A 253 1.24 -36.39 7.80
C GLY A 253 2.68 -36.58 8.28
N HIS A 254 3.49 -35.53 8.32
CA HIS A 254 4.83 -35.58 8.89
C HIS A 254 4.80 -35.14 10.38
N PRO A 255 5.38 -35.93 11.32
CA PRO A 255 5.35 -35.64 12.75
C PRO A 255 6.37 -34.55 13.13
N VAL A 256 6.28 -33.37 12.50
CA VAL A 256 7.24 -32.27 12.69
C VAL A 256 6.56 -31.10 13.38
N MET A 257 7.24 -30.54 14.37
CA MET A 257 6.87 -29.33 15.06
C MET A 257 7.85 -28.22 14.71
N ALA A 258 7.34 -27.02 14.45
CA ALA A 258 8.16 -25.81 14.29
C ALA A 258 8.08 -24.94 15.54
N ALA A 259 9.21 -24.42 15.97
CA ALA A 259 9.35 -23.51 17.11
C ALA A 259 10.05 -22.21 16.68
N GLY A 260 9.46 -21.08 16.99
CA GLY A 260 9.99 -19.75 16.74
C GLY A 260 10.82 -19.22 17.91
N SER A 261 11.75 -18.30 17.61
CA SER A 261 12.63 -17.68 18.61
C SER A 261 12.64 -16.16 18.50
N PRO A 262 13.05 -15.44 19.56
CA PRO A 262 13.18 -13.98 19.54
C PRO A 262 14.34 -13.50 18.67
N VAL A 263 15.27 -14.37 18.30
CA VAL A 263 16.42 -14.05 17.41
C VAL A 263 16.06 -14.21 15.93
N GLY A 264 14.83 -14.70 15.64
CA GLY A 264 14.37 -14.92 14.26
C GLY A 264 14.77 -16.26 13.66
N HIS A 265 15.17 -17.24 14.48
CA HIS A 265 15.44 -18.62 14.05
C HIS A 265 14.19 -19.49 14.22
N ILE A 266 14.04 -20.47 13.32
CA ILE A 266 12.99 -21.48 13.41
C ILE A 266 13.66 -22.85 13.59
N GLY A 267 13.33 -23.55 14.66
CA GLY A 267 13.70 -24.94 14.89
C GLY A 267 12.62 -25.88 14.39
N LEU A 268 12.99 -26.90 13.64
CA LEU A 268 12.11 -27.96 13.21
C LEU A 268 12.47 -29.24 13.97
N TRP A 269 11.52 -29.75 14.75
CA TRP A 269 11.70 -30.89 15.64
C TRP A 269 10.87 -32.06 15.16
N ASP A 270 11.51 -33.24 15.04
CA ASP A 270 10.83 -34.49 14.81
C ASP A 270 10.30 -35.03 16.13
N LEU A 271 9.02 -35.33 16.17
CA LEU A 271 8.35 -35.84 17.37
C LEU A 271 8.55 -37.37 17.56
N GLU A 272 8.78 -38.14 16.48
CA GLU A 272 9.04 -39.56 16.55
C GLU A 272 10.50 -39.82 16.95
N GLU A 273 11.45 -39.24 16.22
CA GLU A 273 12.88 -39.43 16.48
C GLU A 273 13.40 -38.57 17.65
N LYS A 274 12.56 -37.65 18.18
CA LYS A 274 12.86 -36.77 19.34
C LYS A 274 14.12 -35.93 19.15
N LYS A 275 14.40 -35.51 17.90
CA LYS A 275 15.60 -34.75 17.56
C LYS A 275 15.30 -33.50 16.72
N LEU A 276 16.26 -32.60 16.65
CA LEU A 276 16.21 -31.46 15.77
C LEU A 276 16.48 -31.91 14.32
N VAL A 277 15.51 -31.73 13.44
CA VAL A 277 15.63 -32.03 12.00
C VAL A 277 16.46 -30.95 11.30
N CYS A 278 16.07 -29.69 11.47
CA CYS A 278 16.71 -28.56 10.81
C CYS A 278 16.56 -27.28 11.62
N GLN A 279 17.55 -26.44 11.55
CA GLN A 279 17.52 -25.08 12.07
C GLN A 279 17.51 -24.10 10.90
N MET A 280 16.39 -23.40 10.68
CA MET A 280 16.29 -22.32 9.72
C MET A 280 16.82 -21.04 10.38
N ARG A 281 18.11 -20.76 10.15
CA ARG A 281 18.77 -19.55 10.68
C ARG A 281 18.37 -18.34 9.88
N GLU A 282 18.21 -17.21 10.58
CA GLU A 282 17.84 -15.93 9.96
C GLU A 282 16.56 -15.99 9.12
N ALA A 283 15.60 -16.81 9.59
CA ALA A 283 14.28 -16.86 8.98
C ALA A 283 13.57 -15.48 9.09
N HIS A 284 13.83 -14.74 10.17
CA HIS A 284 13.50 -13.34 10.34
C HIS A 284 14.69 -12.57 10.92
N ASN A 285 14.73 -11.26 10.75
CA ASN A 285 15.79 -10.41 11.29
C ASN A 285 15.56 -10.05 12.77
N THR A 286 14.34 -10.22 13.25
CA THR A 286 13.88 -9.93 14.61
C THR A 286 13.07 -11.11 15.15
N ALA A 287 12.44 -10.92 16.30
CA ALA A 287 11.58 -11.94 16.91
C ALA A 287 10.48 -12.41 15.97
N ILE A 288 10.26 -13.70 15.95
CA ILE A 288 9.13 -14.31 15.26
C ILE A 288 7.87 -14.10 16.12
N ALA A 289 6.92 -13.36 15.59
CA ALA A 289 5.67 -13.06 16.27
C ALA A 289 4.67 -14.19 16.12
N GLY A 290 4.54 -14.74 14.92
CA GLY A 290 3.62 -15.83 14.63
C GLY A 290 4.23 -16.85 13.67
N LEU A 291 3.78 -18.11 13.84
CA LEU A 291 4.23 -19.24 13.06
C LEU A 291 3.05 -20.21 12.93
N THR A 292 2.63 -20.51 11.69
CA THR A 292 1.44 -21.34 11.44
C THR A 292 1.64 -22.22 10.22
N PHE A 293 1.54 -23.53 10.39
CA PHE A 293 1.43 -24.45 9.26
C PHE A 293 0.04 -24.39 8.66
N LEU A 294 -0.06 -24.40 7.34
CA LEU A 294 -1.33 -24.53 6.65
C LEU A 294 -1.86 -25.95 6.75
N HIS A 295 -3.18 -26.05 6.94
CA HIS A 295 -3.82 -27.34 7.11
C HIS A 295 -3.68 -28.24 5.86
N SER A 296 -3.14 -29.42 6.03
CA SER A 296 -2.90 -30.44 4.99
C SER A 296 -1.98 -29.98 3.83
N GLU A 297 -1.20 -28.93 4.02
CA GLU A 297 -0.25 -28.45 3.02
C GLU A 297 1.17 -28.35 3.61
N PRO A 298 2.22 -28.61 2.82
CA PRO A 298 3.61 -28.48 3.28
C PRO A 298 4.07 -27.02 3.30
N LEU A 299 3.22 -26.11 3.77
CA LEU A 299 3.46 -24.67 3.78
C LEU A 299 3.42 -24.13 5.21
N LEU A 300 4.41 -23.33 5.54
CA LEU A 300 4.52 -22.60 6.81
C LEU A 300 4.47 -21.10 6.55
N ILE A 301 3.59 -20.40 7.22
CA ILE A 301 3.54 -18.94 7.22
C ILE A 301 4.19 -18.42 8.49
N THR A 302 5.03 -17.41 8.36
CA THR A 302 5.70 -16.75 9.48
C THR A 302 5.61 -15.24 9.33
N ASN A 303 5.44 -14.56 10.45
CA ASN A 303 5.57 -13.12 10.51
C ASN A 303 6.46 -12.71 11.69
N GLY A 304 7.08 -11.56 11.58
CA GLY A 304 7.97 -11.03 12.61
C GLY A 304 7.83 -9.52 12.75
N ALA A 305 8.41 -9.02 13.83
CA ALA A 305 8.52 -7.57 14.08
C ALA A 305 9.49 -6.86 13.09
N ASP A 306 10.16 -7.63 12.20
CA ASP A 306 10.96 -7.11 11.09
C ASP A 306 10.11 -6.62 9.91
N ASN A 307 8.81 -6.42 10.12
CA ASN A 307 7.88 -5.96 9.08
C ASN A 307 7.88 -6.87 7.85
N ALA A 308 7.98 -8.19 8.08
CA ALA A 308 8.04 -9.19 7.03
C ALA A 308 7.02 -10.31 7.24
N ILE A 309 6.39 -10.75 6.16
CA ILE A 309 5.59 -11.96 6.08
C ILE A 309 6.29 -12.90 5.11
N ARG A 310 6.55 -14.14 5.53
CA ARG A 310 7.23 -15.14 4.73
C ARG A 310 6.44 -16.43 4.67
N VAL A 311 6.43 -17.04 3.49
CA VAL A 311 5.83 -18.35 3.24
C VAL A 311 6.92 -19.31 2.84
N TRP A 312 7.04 -20.40 3.56
CA TRP A 312 8.04 -21.45 3.39
C TRP A 312 7.40 -22.71 2.87
N ILE A 313 8.07 -23.42 1.96
CA ILE A 313 7.65 -24.71 1.43
C ILE A 313 8.63 -25.79 1.86
N PHE A 314 8.11 -26.94 2.26
CA PHE A 314 8.86 -28.11 2.70
C PHE A 314 8.82 -29.19 1.63
N ASP A 315 9.54 -28.97 0.54
CA ASP A 315 9.64 -29.86 -0.63
C ASP A 315 11.01 -30.54 -0.76
N THR A 316 11.92 -30.31 0.19
CA THR A 316 13.29 -30.85 0.15
C THR A 316 13.43 -32.12 1.00
N ALA A 317 14.18 -33.10 0.49
CA ALA A 317 14.47 -34.36 1.18
C ALA A 317 15.20 -34.19 2.54
N GLY A 318 15.87 -33.03 2.75
CA GLY A 318 16.55 -32.69 4.00
C GLY A 318 15.65 -32.11 5.09
N GLY A 319 14.32 -32.08 4.89
CA GLY A 319 13.36 -31.59 5.88
C GLY A 319 13.41 -30.09 6.14
N GLY A 320 14.28 -29.32 5.48
CA GLY A 320 14.39 -27.86 5.63
C GLY A 320 13.38 -27.09 4.80
N GLY A 321 12.90 -25.94 5.32
CA GLY A 321 12.00 -25.05 4.60
C GLY A 321 12.74 -24.19 3.58
N ARG A 322 12.20 -24.07 2.37
CA ARG A 322 12.64 -23.15 1.32
C ARG A 322 11.68 -21.98 1.21
N LEU A 323 12.20 -20.76 1.15
CA LEU A 323 11.38 -19.55 0.99
C LEU A 323 10.64 -19.60 -0.35
N LEU A 324 9.32 -19.62 -0.31
CA LEU A 324 8.45 -19.63 -1.49
C LEU A 324 8.05 -18.20 -1.88
N ARG A 325 7.55 -17.43 -0.93
CA ARG A 325 7.12 -16.03 -1.11
C ARG A 325 7.47 -15.20 0.11
N SER A 326 7.67 -13.92 -0.11
CA SER A 326 7.87 -12.97 0.98
C SER A 326 7.26 -11.62 0.63
N ARG A 327 6.73 -10.94 1.64
CA ARG A 327 6.44 -9.50 1.62
C ARG A 327 7.37 -8.85 2.64
N LEU A 328 8.16 -7.91 2.17
CA LEU A 328 9.22 -7.31 2.97
C LEU A 328 9.03 -5.80 3.00
N GLY A 329 8.92 -5.23 4.18
CA GLY A 329 9.07 -3.82 4.45
C GLY A 329 10.44 -3.52 5.05
N HIS A 330 10.69 -2.25 5.43
CA HIS A 330 11.85 -1.91 6.22
C HIS A 330 11.69 -2.41 7.66
N SER A 331 12.75 -2.97 8.22
CA SER A 331 12.80 -3.39 9.63
C SER A 331 13.29 -2.28 10.57
N ALA A 332 13.75 -1.17 10.01
CA ALA A 332 14.08 0.05 10.72
C ALA A 332 13.68 1.26 9.86
N PRO A 333 13.43 2.44 10.45
CA PRO A 333 12.91 3.59 9.73
C PRO A 333 13.69 3.95 8.46
N PRO A 334 13.00 4.32 7.36
CA PRO A 334 13.68 4.77 6.14
C PRO A 334 14.36 6.11 6.36
N SER A 335 15.63 6.19 6.00
CA SER A 335 16.46 7.41 6.10
C SER A 335 16.30 8.33 4.90
N GLN A 336 16.04 7.78 3.72
CA GLN A 336 15.85 8.55 2.50
C GLN A 336 14.86 7.85 1.56
N VAL A 337 13.99 8.64 0.92
CA VAL A 337 13.05 8.19 -0.11
C VAL A 337 13.21 9.05 -1.36
N ARG A 338 13.18 8.42 -2.54
CA ARG A 338 13.23 9.12 -3.84
C ARG A 338 12.38 8.38 -4.87
N HIS A 339 11.62 9.11 -5.68
CA HIS A 339 10.96 8.53 -6.84
C HIS A 339 11.99 8.07 -7.86
N HIS A 340 11.70 6.95 -8.51
CA HIS A 340 12.55 6.36 -9.54
C HIS A 340 11.78 6.19 -10.85
N GLY A 341 12.38 6.64 -11.94
CA GLY A 341 11.75 6.63 -13.26
C GLY A 341 10.75 7.78 -13.47
N LEU A 342 10.52 8.13 -14.73
CA LEU A 342 9.68 9.28 -15.13
C LEU A 342 8.18 9.06 -14.86
N ASN A 343 7.75 7.81 -14.72
CA ASN A 343 6.33 7.46 -14.52
C ASN A 343 5.83 7.68 -13.09
N GLY A 344 6.70 7.98 -12.12
CA GLY A 344 6.34 8.16 -10.72
C GLY A 344 5.75 6.93 -10.02
N GLN A 345 5.82 5.75 -10.65
CA GLN A 345 5.19 4.52 -10.13
C GLN A 345 6.04 3.79 -9.09
N HIS A 346 7.33 4.11 -9.01
CA HIS A 346 8.25 3.44 -8.11
C HIS A 346 8.95 4.42 -7.19
N ILE A 347 9.03 4.07 -5.92
CA ILE A 347 9.75 4.81 -4.90
C ILE A 347 10.87 3.92 -4.38
N LEU A 348 12.10 4.41 -4.49
CA LEU A 348 13.26 3.82 -3.83
C LEU A 348 13.35 4.35 -2.40
N SER A 349 13.62 3.46 -1.47
CA SER A 349 13.84 3.83 -0.07
C SER A 349 15.06 3.13 0.50
N ALA A 350 15.83 3.86 1.25
CA ALA A 350 16.98 3.37 2.01
C ALA A 350 16.64 3.35 3.49
N GLY A 351 16.79 2.20 4.14
CA GLY A 351 16.46 2.04 5.56
C GLY A 351 17.70 2.13 6.47
N GLN A 352 17.46 2.45 7.73
CA GLN A 352 18.47 2.32 8.79
C GLN A 352 18.88 0.86 9.02
N ASP A 353 18.09 -0.09 8.49
CA ASP A 353 18.41 -1.52 8.44
C ASP A 353 19.51 -1.88 7.42
N GLY A 354 20.04 -0.91 6.68
CA GLY A 354 21.04 -1.12 5.63
C GLY A 354 20.49 -1.76 4.36
N THR A 355 19.16 -1.83 4.22
CA THR A 355 18.49 -2.33 3.01
C THR A 355 18.10 -1.21 2.07
N LEU A 356 18.11 -1.51 0.78
CA LEU A 356 17.51 -0.69 -0.25
C LEU A 356 16.27 -1.43 -0.78
N GLN A 357 15.14 -0.73 -0.83
CA GLN A 357 13.87 -1.30 -1.27
C GLN A 357 13.21 -0.42 -2.33
N SER A 358 12.38 -1.02 -3.15
CA SER A 358 11.56 -0.33 -4.14
C SER A 358 10.09 -0.67 -3.89
N PHE A 359 9.27 0.35 -3.68
CA PHE A 359 7.83 0.25 -3.48
C PHE A 359 7.09 0.82 -4.67
N SER A 360 6.04 0.13 -5.11
CA SER A 360 5.17 0.60 -6.17
C SER A 360 4.00 1.40 -5.60
N THR A 361 3.71 2.54 -6.21
CA THR A 361 2.54 3.36 -5.87
C THR A 361 1.24 2.77 -6.40
N VAL A 362 1.29 1.81 -7.34
CA VAL A 362 0.11 1.23 -7.99
C VAL A 362 -0.26 -0.11 -7.36
N HIS A 363 0.63 -1.10 -7.38
CA HIS A 363 0.36 -2.44 -6.88
C HIS A 363 1.51 -2.99 -6.05
N GLU A 364 1.20 -3.50 -4.87
CA GLU A 364 2.17 -4.08 -3.94
C GLU A 364 2.96 -5.28 -4.51
N LYS A 365 2.41 -6.01 -5.48
CA LYS A 365 3.11 -7.13 -6.09
C LYS A 365 4.39 -6.74 -6.83
N PHE A 366 4.54 -5.46 -7.17
CA PHE A 366 5.73 -4.92 -7.81
C PHE A 366 6.78 -4.42 -6.81
N ASN A 367 6.48 -4.51 -5.51
CA ASN A 367 7.45 -4.20 -4.48
C ASN A 367 8.62 -5.18 -4.52
N ARG A 368 9.82 -4.63 -4.41
CA ARG A 368 11.07 -5.40 -4.49
C ARG A 368 12.02 -4.98 -3.38
N SER A 369 12.70 -5.96 -2.78
CA SER A 369 13.88 -5.69 -1.97
C SER A 369 15.12 -5.86 -2.85
N LEU A 370 15.99 -4.84 -2.88
CA LEU A 370 17.30 -4.93 -3.52
C LEU A 370 18.33 -5.60 -2.58
N GLY A 371 17.93 -5.83 -1.34
CA GLY A 371 18.73 -6.53 -0.34
C GLY A 371 19.62 -5.63 0.51
N HIS A 372 20.62 -6.24 1.17
CA HIS A 372 21.60 -5.54 2.02
C HIS A 372 22.89 -5.28 1.27
N GLY A 373 23.52 -4.15 1.58
CA GLY A 373 24.94 -3.94 1.25
C GLY A 373 25.82 -4.96 1.97
N SER A 374 26.74 -5.59 1.26
CA SER A 374 27.63 -6.60 1.85
C SER A 374 29.08 -6.44 1.44
N ILE A 375 29.99 -6.72 2.37
CA ILE A 375 31.40 -6.85 2.09
C ILE A 375 31.63 -8.19 1.37
N ASN A 376 32.59 -8.23 0.45
CA ASN A 376 32.85 -9.29 -0.51
C ASN A 376 32.73 -10.71 0.07
N LYS A 377 31.67 -11.45 -0.32
CA LYS A 377 31.36 -12.83 0.12
C LYS A 377 32.53 -13.83 -0.05
N LYS A 378 33.38 -13.62 -1.06
CA LYS A 378 34.54 -14.49 -1.31
C LYS A 378 35.66 -14.30 -0.28
N LYS A 379 35.91 -13.06 0.20
CA LYS A 379 36.90 -12.77 1.27
C LYS A 379 36.40 -13.26 2.63
N SER A 380 35.10 -13.30 2.87
CA SER A 380 34.53 -13.74 4.14
C SER A 380 34.59 -15.23 4.35
N LYS A 381 34.32 -16.04 3.34
CA LYS A 381 34.51 -17.49 3.39
C LYS A 381 35.94 -17.88 3.72
N LYS A 382 36.93 -17.07 3.27
CA LYS A 382 38.38 -17.27 3.55
C LYS A 382 38.79 -16.88 4.97
N LYS A 383 37.98 -16.00 5.66
CA LYS A 383 38.32 -15.50 7.02
C LYS A 383 37.39 -16.01 8.13
N SER A 384 36.47 -16.95 7.82
CA SER A 384 35.49 -17.51 8.78
C SER A 384 34.69 -16.45 9.55
N LEU A 385 34.43 -15.29 8.93
CA LEU A 385 33.73 -14.19 9.56
C LEU A 385 32.22 -14.54 9.64
N ARG A 386 31.60 -14.22 10.77
CA ARG A 386 30.15 -14.38 10.95
C ARG A 386 29.41 -13.50 9.94
N TYR A 387 28.24 -13.97 9.48
CA TYR A 387 27.45 -13.30 8.43
C TYR A 387 27.06 -11.84 8.81
N GLU A 388 26.80 -11.59 10.08
CA GLU A 388 26.49 -10.24 10.60
C GLU A 388 27.60 -9.23 10.41
N GLN A 389 28.87 -9.67 10.51
CA GLN A 389 30.05 -8.82 10.31
C GLN A 389 30.27 -8.44 8.83
N LEU A 390 29.47 -9.00 7.94
CA LEU A 390 29.54 -8.77 6.50
C LEU A 390 28.50 -7.77 5.99
N LYS A 391 27.49 -7.47 6.78
CA LYS A 391 26.48 -6.46 6.46
C LYS A 391 27.11 -5.09 6.56
N LEU A 392 26.87 -4.24 5.57
CA LEU A 392 27.23 -2.83 5.64
C LEU A 392 26.22 -2.10 6.54
N PRO A 393 26.67 -1.05 7.25
CA PRO A 393 25.77 -0.26 8.08
C PRO A 393 24.72 0.48 7.26
N ALA A 394 23.84 1.17 7.95
CA ALA A 394 22.74 1.94 7.38
C ALA A 394 23.18 2.82 6.21
N ILE A 395 22.33 2.89 5.19
CA ILE A 395 22.49 3.80 4.06
C ILE A 395 22.07 5.19 4.53
N THR A 396 22.97 6.18 4.39
CA THR A 396 22.69 7.57 4.75
C THR A 396 22.08 8.35 3.62
N THR A 397 22.68 8.23 2.44
CA THR A 397 22.24 8.92 1.22
C THR A 397 22.40 8.00 0.02
N PHE A 398 21.51 8.10 -0.93
CA PHE A 398 21.63 7.43 -2.22
C PHE A 398 21.18 8.36 -3.36
N ALA A 399 21.69 8.10 -4.55
CA ALA A 399 21.23 8.72 -5.79
C ALA A 399 20.85 7.63 -6.79
N SER A 400 19.87 7.90 -7.62
CA SER A 400 19.40 6.96 -8.66
C SER A 400 19.14 7.69 -9.96
N GLU A 401 19.47 7.05 -11.08
CA GLU A 401 19.18 7.55 -12.41
C GLU A 401 18.70 6.40 -13.31
N SER A 402 17.62 6.64 -14.04
CA SER A 402 16.99 5.61 -14.86
C SER A 402 17.53 5.52 -16.29
N ALA A 403 18.28 6.51 -16.76
CA ALA A 403 18.71 6.64 -18.14
C ALA A 403 19.52 5.44 -18.68
N ARG A 404 20.26 4.73 -17.82
CA ARG A 404 21.12 3.58 -18.18
C ARG A 404 20.87 2.34 -17.30
N GLN A 405 19.69 2.22 -16.72
CA GLN A 405 19.37 1.13 -15.79
C GLN A 405 19.43 -0.27 -16.40
N ASP A 406 19.29 -0.38 -17.73
CA ASP A 406 19.31 -1.63 -18.45
C ASP A 406 20.75 -2.05 -18.81
N ASP A 407 21.66 -1.10 -18.92
CA ASP A 407 23.05 -1.31 -19.34
C ASP A 407 23.98 -1.68 -18.16
N TRP A 408 23.91 -0.89 -17.05
CA TRP A 408 24.75 -1.09 -15.86
C TRP A 408 24.03 -0.65 -14.57
N ASP A 409 24.77 -0.61 -13.46
CA ASP A 409 24.22 -0.23 -12.17
C ASP A 409 23.73 1.22 -12.18
N SER A 410 22.50 1.46 -11.73
CA SER A 410 21.79 2.74 -11.85
C SER A 410 21.61 3.48 -10.53
N ILE A 411 21.99 2.86 -9.40
CA ILE A 411 21.86 3.42 -8.07
C ILE A 411 23.21 3.37 -7.36
N VAL A 412 23.50 4.43 -6.62
CA VAL A 412 24.71 4.53 -5.77
C VAL A 412 24.29 4.91 -4.35
N ALA A 413 24.84 4.22 -3.36
CA ALA A 413 24.50 4.41 -1.96
C ALA A 413 25.75 4.62 -1.10
N CYS A 414 25.69 5.60 -0.19
CA CYS A 414 26.68 5.87 0.84
C CYS A 414 26.26 5.21 2.15
N HIS A 415 27.23 4.65 2.88
CA HIS A 415 27.00 3.94 4.13
C HIS A 415 27.55 4.73 5.33
N ARG A 416 26.82 4.70 6.43
CA ARG A 416 27.15 5.43 7.65
C ARG A 416 28.55 5.07 8.17
N GLY A 417 29.42 6.08 8.29
CA GLY A 417 30.75 5.89 8.86
C GLY A 417 31.75 5.15 7.96
N PHE A 418 31.40 4.87 6.70
CA PHE A 418 32.28 4.21 5.74
C PHE A 418 32.72 5.14 4.63
N LEU A 419 33.93 4.98 4.16
CA LEU A 419 34.49 5.66 2.97
C LEU A 419 34.21 4.93 1.66
N MET A 420 33.23 4.05 1.64
CA MET A 420 32.91 3.22 0.49
C MET A 420 31.47 3.50 0.04
N THR A 421 31.29 3.84 -1.23
CA THR A 421 30.01 3.82 -1.90
C THR A 421 29.78 2.51 -2.61
N THR A 422 28.56 2.00 -2.56
CA THR A 422 28.15 0.78 -3.24
C THR A 422 27.26 1.11 -4.43
N THR A 423 27.46 0.38 -5.53
CA THR A 423 26.58 0.46 -6.67
C THR A 423 25.48 -0.60 -6.57
N TRP A 424 24.30 -0.32 -7.13
CA TRP A 424 23.15 -1.22 -7.10
C TRP A 424 22.49 -1.25 -8.48
N ASN A 425 22.02 -2.44 -8.86
CA ASN A 425 21.32 -2.64 -10.10
C ASN A 425 19.81 -2.75 -9.83
N TYR A 426 19.06 -1.82 -10.38
CA TYR A 426 17.60 -1.79 -10.21
C TYR A 426 16.92 -2.98 -10.87
N GLN A 427 17.31 -3.33 -12.12
CA GLN A 427 16.71 -4.44 -12.89
C GLN A 427 16.95 -5.80 -12.22
N LYS A 428 18.20 -6.05 -11.80
CA LYS A 428 18.57 -7.29 -11.12
C LYS A 428 18.08 -7.38 -9.68
N GLY A 429 17.65 -6.25 -9.08
CA GLY A 429 17.21 -6.20 -7.69
C GLY A 429 18.31 -6.62 -6.70
N SER A 430 19.56 -6.20 -6.93
CA SER A 430 20.69 -6.61 -6.12
C SER A 430 21.81 -5.57 -6.12
N MET A 431 22.69 -5.66 -5.09
CA MET A 431 23.90 -4.89 -5.05
C MET A 431 24.77 -5.21 -6.26
N GLY A 432 25.30 -4.17 -6.90
CA GLY A 432 26.15 -4.23 -8.06
C GLY A 432 27.57 -4.73 -7.80
N ALA A 433 28.38 -4.71 -8.83
CA ALA A 433 29.75 -5.25 -8.78
C ALA A 433 30.78 -4.26 -8.18
N HIS A 434 30.53 -2.95 -8.35
CA HIS A 434 31.50 -1.93 -8.06
C HIS A 434 31.36 -1.39 -6.64
N LYS A 435 32.51 -1.14 -6.01
CA LYS A 435 32.67 -0.44 -4.74
C LYS A 435 33.63 0.70 -5.00
N LEU A 436 33.13 1.91 -4.83
CA LEU A 436 33.88 3.11 -5.11
C LEU A 436 34.55 3.54 -3.82
N GLU A 437 35.84 3.34 -3.75
CA GLU A 437 36.66 3.70 -2.58
C GLU A 437 37.71 4.73 -3.01
N PRO A 438 37.84 5.87 -2.29
CA PRO A 438 38.93 6.81 -2.52
C PRO A 438 40.30 6.20 -2.13
N GLU A 439 41.23 6.17 -3.04
CA GLU A 439 42.54 5.53 -2.79
C GLU A 439 43.42 6.23 -1.74
N ARG A 440 43.12 7.50 -1.41
CA ARG A 440 44.01 8.42 -0.70
C ARG A 440 43.76 8.57 0.80
N PHE A 441 42.73 7.92 1.38
CA PHE A 441 42.33 8.29 2.75
C PHE A 441 42.30 7.13 3.75
N ASN A 442 42.69 7.46 4.97
CA ASN A 442 42.61 6.58 6.14
C ASN A 442 41.18 6.40 6.61
N LYS A 443 40.88 5.28 7.24
CA LYS A 443 39.57 4.68 7.56
C LYS A 443 38.57 5.50 8.40
N ASN A 444 38.93 6.67 8.91
CA ASN A 444 38.10 7.42 9.87
C ASN A 444 37.28 8.59 9.28
N ARG A 445 36.97 8.55 8.00
CA ARG A 445 36.19 9.61 7.34
C ARG A 445 34.94 9.03 6.69
N ALA A 446 33.90 9.82 6.60
CA ALA A 446 32.59 9.39 6.05
C ALA A 446 32.30 10.04 4.69
N LEU A 447 31.49 9.40 3.92
CA LEU A 447 30.90 9.95 2.69
C LEU A 447 29.55 10.59 3.05
N ASN A 448 29.35 11.83 2.63
CA ASN A 448 28.18 12.60 3.04
C ASN A 448 27.18 12.87 1.92
N ALA A 449 27.67 13.03 0.69
CA ALA A 449 26.84 13.41 -0.44
C ALA A 449 27.19 12.62 -1.69
N VAL A 450 26.20 12.30 -2.49
CA VAL A 450 26.36 11.60 -3.77
C VAL A 450 25.29 12.05 -4.75
N ASP A 451 25.69 12.24 -6.01
CA ASP A 451 24.77 12.45 -7.11
C ASP A 451 25.27 11.74 -8.39
N ILE A 452 24.32 11.30 -9.22
CA ILE A 452 24.58 10.64 -10.49
C ILE A 452 24.26 11.63 -11.62
N THR A 453 25.11 11.71 -12.62
CA THR A 453 24.86 12.51 -13.81
C THR A 453 23.59 12.08 -14.54
N SER A 454 22.85 13.00 -15.16
CA SER A 454 21.61 12.71 -15.91
C SER A 454 21.78 11.71 -17.05
N CYS A 455 23.01 11.58 -17.58
CA CYS A 455 23.34 10.53 -18.57
C CYS A 455 23.60 9.15 -17.95
N GLY A 456 23.62 9.00 -16.61
CA GLY A 456 23.88 7.74 -15.91
C GLY A 456 25.32 7.19 -16.01
N ASN A 457 26.26 7.96 -16.59
CA ASN A 457 27.62 7.46 -16.82
C ASN A 457 28.59 7.71 -15.68
N PHE A 458 28.39 8.77 -14.92
CA PHE A 458 29.28 9.19 -13.86
C PHE A 458 28.56 9.42 -12.54
N VAL A 459 29.27 9.25 -11.46
CA VAL A 459 28.83 9.60 -10.12
C VAL A 459 29.82 10.57 -9.49
N VAL A 460 29.31 11.55 -8.82
CA VAL A 460 30.08 12.53 -8.03
C VAL A 460 29.84 12.26 -6.57
N VAL A 461 30.93 12.14 -5.80
CA VAL A 461 30.91 11.76 -4.38
C VAL A 461 31.61 12.82 -3.56
N GLY A 462 30.90 13.38 -2.58
CA GLY A 462 31.41 14.36 -1.62
C GLY A 462 31.83 13.71 -0.32
N ILE A 463 33.04 14.05 0.16
CA ILE A 463 33.66 13.45 1.34
C ILE A 463 33.66 14.45 2.50
N SER A 464 33.58 13.97 3.72
CA SER A 464 33.64 14.78 4.95
C SER A 464 34.96 15.55 5.12
N SER A 465 35.99 15.25 4.32
CA SER A 465 37.26 15.95 4.30
C SER A 465 37.36 17.13 3.33
N GLY A 466 36.21 17.48 2.66
CA GLY A 466 36.17 18.57 1.70
C GLY A 466 36.59 18.18 0.28
N HIS A 467 36.87 16.90 0.02
CA HIS A 467 37.20 16.41 -1.33
C HIS A 467 35.90 15.98 -2.08
N ILE A 468 36.00 16.09 -3.39
CA ILE A 468 34.90 15.65 -4.29
C ILE A 468 35.53 14.85 -5.41
N ASP A 469 35.15 13.58 -5.50
CA ASP A 469 35.65 12.64 -6.49
C ASP A 469 34.60 12.28 -7.53
N VAL A 470 35.06 12.00 -8.74
CA VAL A 470 34.22 11.55 -9.86
C VAL A 470 34.62 10.13 -10.25
N TYR A 471 33.64 9.24 -10.34
CA TYR A 471 33.81 7.87 -10.77
C TYR A 471 32.96 7.58 -12.02
N ASN A 472 33.41 6.64 -12.83
CA ASN A 472 32.60 6.11 -13.92
C ASN A 472 31.75 4.96 -13.39
N MET A 473 30.44 4.98 -13.68
CA MET A 473 29.49 3.98 -13.17
C MET A 473 29.70 2.60 -13.78
N GLN A 474 30.01 2.53 -15.07
CA GLN A 474 30.20 1.28 -15.79
C GLN A 474 31.45 0.51 -15.34
N SER A 475 32.56 1.21 -15.14
CA SER A 475 33.86 0.58 -14.82
C SER A 475 34.24 0.65 -13.36
N GLY A 476 33.58 1.50 -12.55
CA GLY A 476 33.96 1.78 -11.16
C GLY A 476 35.26 2.58 -11.01
N MET A 477 35.86 3.05 -12.11
CA MET A 477 37.15 3.72 -12.09
C MET A 477 37.04 5.18 -11.67
N HIS A 478 37.96 5.63 -10.85
CA HIS A 478 38.18 7.03 -10.49
C HIS A 478 38.55 7.82 -11.76
N ARG A 479 37.89 8.94 -11.99
CA ARG A 479 38.12 9.79 -13.17
C ARG A 479 38.77 11.12 -12.84
N GLY A 480 38.79 11.49 -11.56
CA GLY A 480 39.46 12.67 -11.06
C GLY A 480 38.67 13.36 -9.96
N GLN A 481 39.23 14.45 -9.48
CA GLN A 481 38.74 15.24 -8.36
C GLN A 481 38.53 16.70 -8.74
N TYR A 482 37.74 17.43 -7.95
CA TYR A 482 37.56 18.87 -8.05
C TYR A 482 38.48 19.58 -7.08
N GLY A 483 39.04 20.74 -7.54
CA GLY A 483 40.05 21.50 -6.81
C GLY A 483 41.47 20.89 -6.93
N GLU A 484 42.47 21.67 -6.69
CA GLU A 484 43.88 21.22 -6.78
C GLU A 484 44.23 20.26 -5.62
N ASP A 485 43.93 20.63 -4.39
CA ASP A 485 44.11 19.78 -3.19
C ASP A 485 42.72 19.39 -2.62
N ARG A 486 41.87 20.36 -2.34
CA ARG A 486 40.51 20.18 -1.79
C ARG A 486 39.52 21.09 -2.54
N ALA A 487 38.30 20.64 -2.65
CA ALA A 487 37.20 21.45 -3.20
C ALA A 487 36.68 22.44 -2.16
N HIS A 488 36.55 22.00 -0.89
CA HIS A 488 36.08 22.80 0.25
C HIS A 488 37.05 22.64 1.44
N GLU A 489 37.15 23.68 2.27
CA GLU A 489 37.91 23.62 3.53
C GLU A 489 37.16 22.81 4.60
N GLY A 490 35.83 22.85 4.58
CA GLY A 490 34.97 22.07 5.45
C GLY A 490 34.42 20.80 4.78
N ALA A 491 33.61 20.05 5.53
CA ALA A 491 32.97 18.84 5.04
C ALA A 491 32.03 19.17 3.90
N VAL A 492 32.03 18.37 2.80
CA VAL A 492 31.06 18.49 1.75
C VAL A 492 29.72 17.97 2.27
N ARG A 493 28.67 18.78 2.26
CA ARG A 493 27.33 18.45 2.73
C ARG A 493 26.33 18.20 1.60
N GLY A 494 26.59 18.76 0.42
CA GLY A 494 25.74 18.57 -0.76
C GLY A 494 26.55 18.54 -2.05
N VAL A 495 26.17 17.67 -2.97
CA VAL A 495 26.69 17.61 -4.33
C VAL A 495 25.54 17.39 -5.28
N SER A 496 25.49 18.14 -6.37
CA SER A 496 24.48 17.99 -7.42
C SER A 496 25.09 18.24 -8.80
N VAL A 497 24.60 17.54 -9.81
CA VAL A 497 25.02 17.72 -11.20
C VAL A 497 23.83 18.23 -12.01
N ASP A 498 24.10 19.24 -12.82
CA ASP A 498 23.13 19.85 -13.71
C ASP A 498 22.53 18.85 -14.73
N GLY A 499 21.31 19.11 -15.20
CA GLY A 499 20.58 18.28 -16.17
C GLY A 499 21.34 18.08 -17.48
N LEU A 500 22.13 19.08 -17.92
CA LEU A 500 22.95 19.01 -19.13
C LEU A 500 24.33 18.40 -18.90
N ASN A 501 24.69 18.02 -17.67
CA ASN A 501 26.01 17.51 -17.28
C ASN A 501 27.18 18.48 -17.61
N GLN A 502 26.92 19.78 -17.53
CA GLN A 502 27.92 20.82 -17.77
C GLN A 502 28.51 21.37 -16.48
N LEU A 503 27.66 21.49 -15.45
CA LEU A 503 28.01 22.03 -14.16
C LEU A 503 27.87 21.01 -13.04
N THR A 504 28.83 21.03 -12.13
CA THR A 504 28.72 20.37 -10.83
C THR A 504 28.63 21.42 -9.76
N ILE A 505 27.72 21.28 -8.85
CA ILE A 505 27.50 22.19 -7.74
C ILE A 505 27.83 21.47 -6.45
N SER A 506 28.61 22.09 -5.61
CA SER A 506 28.99 21.54 -4.31
C SER A 506 28.76 22.55 -3.20
N ALA A 507 28.27 22.10 -2.07
CA ALA A 507 28.04 22.90 -0.89
C ALA A 507 28.86 22.34 0.28
N GLY A 508 29.66 23.19 0.88
CA GLY A 508 30.56 22.83 1.97
C GLY A 508 30.21 23.47 3.30
N ALA A 509 30.63 22.86 4.39
CA ALA A 509 30.52 23.42 5.74
C ALA A 509 31.36 24.70 5.97
N ASP A 510 32.09 25.15 4.94
CA ASP A 510 32.83 26.41 4.86
C ASP A 510 31.93 27.60 4.43
N ASN A 511 30.61 27.45 4.45
CA ASN A 511 29.60 28.43 4.04
C ASN A 511 29.63 28.78 2.54
N LEU A 512 30.31 27.98 1.72
CA LEU A 512 30.45 28.22 0.30
C LEU A 512 29.66 27.24 -0.54
N VAL A 513 29.03 27.76 -1.58
CA VAL A 513 28.52 26.96 -2.69
C VAL A 513 29.39 27.23 -3.89
N LYS A 514 30.07 26.20 -4.38
CA LYS A 514 31.00 26.28 -5.50
C LYS A 514 30.41 25.60 -6.74
N MET A 515 30.54 26.25 -7.87
CA MET A 515 30.11 25.76 -9.18
C MET A 515 31.32 25.42 -10.03
N TRP A 516 31.37 24.23 -10.51
CA TRP A 516 32.48 23.68 -11.28
C TRP A 516 32.03 23.28 -12.68
N LYS A 517 32.89 23.47 -13.68
CA LYS A 517 32.67 22.82 -14.96
C LYS A 517 32.87 21.31 -14.80
N PHE A 518 31.90 20.51 -15.17
CA PHE A 518 31.95 19.04 -15.01
C PHE A 518 33.16 18.43 -15.72
N LYS A 519 33.41 18.78 -17.01
CA LYS A 519 34.46 18.17 -17.84
C LYS A 519 35.86 18.67 -17.48
N SER A 520 36.07 19.97 -17.34
CA SER A 520 37.40 20.54 -17.04
C SER A 520 37.70 20.60 -15.54
N ARG A 521 36.69 20.47 -14.68
CA ARG A 521 36.78 20.54 -13.18
C ARG A 521 37.32 21.87 -12.65
N GLN A 522 37.26 22.91 -13.47
CA GLN A 522 37.61 24.25 -13.11
C GLN A 522 36.50 24.94 -12.33
N LEU A 523 36.84 25.70 -11.32
CA LEU A 523 35.91 26.53 -10.58
C LEU A 523 35.42 27.66 -11.50
N VAL A 524 34.10 27.79 -11.58
CA VAL A 524 33.42 28.82 -12.38
C VAL A 524 32.99 29.98 -11.50
N HIS A 525 32.40 29.65 -10.36
CA HIS A 525 31.84 30.65 -9.45
C HIS A 525 31.76 30.09 -8.04
N SER A 526 31.81 31.00 -7.06
CA SER A 526 31.59 30.71 -5.65
C SER A 526 30.57 31.69 -5.08
N VAL A 527 29.63 31.18 -4.32
CA VAL A 527 28.58 31.97 -3.64
C VAL A 527 28.73 31.79 -2.14
N ASP A 528 28.83 32.91 -1.44
CA ASP A 528 28.90 32.91 0.02
C ASP A 528 27.50 32.82 0.62
N LEU A 529 27.34 31.98 1.61
CA LEU A 529 26.12 31.79 2.39
C LEU A 529 26.27 32.42 3.77
N ALA A 530 25.16 32.84 4.35
CA ALA A 530 25.12 33.44 5.69
C ALA A 530 25.44 32.41 6.81
N SER A 531 25.11 31.15 6.57
CA SER A 531 25.27 30.03 7.51
C SER A 531 25.67 28.76 6.74
N PRO A 532 26.26 27.73 7.39
CA PRO A 532 26.60 26.48 6.72
C PRO A 532 25.37 25.79 6.12
N PRO A 533 25.48 25.24 4.89
CA PRO A 533 24.39 24.47 4.30
C PRO A 533 24.19 23.16 5.05
N ALA A 534 22.96 22.83 5.41
CA ALA A 534 22.57 21.55 6.00
C ALA A 534 22.34 20.49 4.92
N THR A 535 21.47 20.80 3.98
CA THR A 535 21.11 19.92 2.83
C THR A 535 20.89 20.75 1.58
N THR A 536 21.04 20.12 0.41
CA THR A 536 20.84 20.73 -0.90
C THR A 536 20.01 19.84 -1.81
N HIS A 537 19.16 20.44 -2.61
CA HIS A 537 18.38 19.72 -3.61
C HIS A 537 18.29 20.54 -4.91
N LEU A 538 18.69 19.94 -6.02
CA LEU A 538 18.67 20.57 -7.35
C LEU A 538 17.47 20.08 -8.15
N HIS A 539 16.69 21.00 -8.66
CA HIS A 539 15.70 20.73 -9.70
C HIS A 539 16.38 20.84 -11.07
N ARG A 540 16.65 19.70 -11.70
CA ARG A 540 17.48 19.62 -12.91
C ARG A 540 16.85 20.32 -14.11
N ASP A 541 15.51 20.35 -14.22
CA ASP A 541 14.81 20.92 -15.37
C ASP A 541 14.79 22.44 -15.34
N SER A 542 14.63 23.05 -14.16
CA SER A 542 14.61 24.50 -13.99
C SER A 542 15.97 25.12 -13.63
N GLY A 543 16.96 24.30 -13.27
CA GLY A 543 18.24 24.78 -12.78
C GLY A 543 18.19 25.47 -11.41
N MET A 544 17.11 25.34 -10.65
CA MET A 544 16.98 25.91 -9.31
C MET A 544 17.57 24.98 -8.26
N LEU A 545 18.49 25.49 -7.46
CA LEU A 545 19.10 24.79 -6.32
C LEU A 545 18.49 25.31 -5.01
N ALA A 546 17.80 24.49 -4.29
CA ALA A 546 17.38 24.77 -2.93
C ALA A 546 18.48 24.39 -1.95
N ILE A 547 18.75 25.24 -0.98
CA ILE A 547 19.78 25.08 0.05
C ILE A 547 19.14 25.38 1.39
N ALA A 548 19.06 24.38 2.26
CA ALA A 548 18.70 24.61 3.65
C ALA A 548 19.96 24.93 4.44
N LEU A 549 19.88 25.91 5.31
CA LEU A 549 20.98 26.34 6.16
C LEU A 549 20.83 25.84 7.61
N ASP A 550 21.92 25.82 8.35
CA ASP A 550 21.91 25.43 9.77
C ASP A 550 21.15 26.43 10.67
N ASP A 551 20.87 27.66 10.18
CA ASP A 551 20.01 28.67 10.81
C ASP A 551 18.50 28.50 10.51
N PHE A 552 18.13 27.36 9.92
CA PHE A 552 16.77 26.97 9.54
C PHE A 552 16.14 27.82 8.40
N THR A 553 16.94 28.69 7.77
CA THR A 553 16.52 29.43 6.60
C THR A 553 16.79 28.65 5.32
N LEU A 554 16.04 29.00 4.27
CA LEU A 554 16.14 28.37 2.97
C LEU A 554 16.57 29.41 1.93
N ASN A 555 17.55 29.07 1.12
CA ASN A 555 17.95 29.86 -0.02
C ASN A 555 17.69 29.11 -1.31
N VAL A 556 17.17 29.77 -2.31
CA VAL A 556 17.03 29.22 -3.66
C VAL A 556 17.98 29.97 -4.58
N LEU A 557 18.90 29.23 -5.16
CA LEU A 557 19.95 29.72 -6.05
C LEU A 557 19.61 29.29 -7.48
N ASP A 558 19.65 30.21 -8.40
CA ASP A 558 19.56 29.91 -9.83
C ASP A 558 20.97 29.60 -10.38
N THR A 559 21.13 28.45 -10.98
CA THR A 559 22.43 27.98 -11.49
C THR A 559 22.88 28.71 -12.76
N GLU A 560 21.95 29.25 -13.57
CA GLU A 560 22.27 30.01 -14.77
C GLU A 560 22.75 31.42 -14.43
N THR A 561 21.94 32.14 -13.68
CA THR A 561 22.29 33.51 -13.24
C THR A 561 23.28 33.57 -12.11
N ARG A 562 23.49 32.40 -11.40
CA ARG A 562 24.41 32.24 -10.25
C ARG A 562 24.10 33.20 -9.09
N ARG A 563 22.82 33.52 -8.91
CA ARG A 563 22.33 34.43 -7.86
C ARG A 563 21.30 33.73 -6.98
N ILE A 564 21.26 34.13 -5.72
CA ILE A 564 20.17 33.76 -4.82
C ILE A 564 18.93 34.53 -5.25
N VAL A 565 17.90 33.80 -5.71
CA VAL A 565 16.64 34.36 -6.22
C VAL A 565 15.63 34.53 -5.10
N ARG A 566 15.56 33.61 -4.16
CA ARG A 566 14.60 33.59 -3.05
C ARG A 566 15.27 33.20 -1.73
N ARG A 567 14.76 33.77 -0.66
CA ARG A 567 15.07 33.38 0.71
C ARG A 567 13.78 33.20 1.48
N PHE A 568 13.68 32.10 2.21
CA PHE A 568 12.52 31.79 3.03
C PHE A 568 12.97 31.58 4.48
N SER A 569 12.15 32.07 5.41
CA SER A 569 12.33 31.89 6.84
C SER A 569 10.99 31.51 7.47
N GLY A 570 11.03 30.75 8.56
CA GLY A 570 9.81 30.37 9.27
C GLY A 570 9.89 29.01 9.95
N HIS A 571 10.76 28.10 9.50
CA HIS A 571 11.00 26.86 10.23
C HIS A 571 11.63 27.14 11.60
N ARG A 572 11.21 26.36 12.61
CA ARG A 572 11.69 26.45 14.00
C ARG A 572 12.68 25.34 14.34
N GLY A 573 12.91 24.43 13.42
CA GLY A 573 13.84 23.30 13.57
C GLY A 573 14.64 23.09 12.30
N GLN A 574 15.62 22.18 12.38
CA GLN A 574 16.46 21.82 11.26
C GLN A 574 15.63 21.26 10.10
N VAL A 575 15.89 21.75 8.90
CA VAL A 575 15.28 21.21 7.68
C VAL A 575 15.98 19.92 7.30
N ASN A 576 15.21 18.82 7.29
CA ASN A 576 15.75 17.49 7.03
C ASN A 576 15.89 17.21 5.54
N ASP A 577 14.86 17.53 4.77
CA ASP A 577 14.82 17.27 3.31
C ASP A 577 13.93 18.28 2.59
N MET A 578 14.14 18.39 1.29
CA MET A 578 13.43 19.32 0.41
C MET A 578 13.16 18.65 -0.93
N THR A 579 12.07 19.03 -1.57
CA THR A 579 11.76 18.60 -2.94
C THR A 579 11.05 19.71 -3.70
N PHE A 580 11.28 19.79 -5.01
CA PHE A 580 10.54 20.68 -5.88
C PHE A 580 9.32 19.96 -6.46
N SER A 581 8.30 20.73 -6.81
CA SER A 581 7.25 20.25 -7.71
C SER A 581 7.80 20.07 -9.13
N PRO A 582 7.24 19.14 -9.94
CA PRO A 582 7.74 18.88 -11.29
C PRO A 582 7.73 20.09 -12.23
N ASP A 583 6.81 21.03 -11.99
CA ASP A 583 6.71 22.30 -12.72
C ASP A 583 7.72 23.37 -12.24
N GLY A 584 8.50 23.09 -11.18
CA GLY A 584 9.43 24.02 -10.57
C GLY A 584 8.79 25.19 -9.83
N ARG A 585 7.45 25.17 -9.63
CA ARG A 585 6.73 26.25 -8.98
C ARG A 585 6.82 26.21 -7.46
N TRP A 586 6.72 25.03 -6.86
CA TRP A 586 6.72 24.88 -5.41
C TRP A 586 8.01 24.27 -4.90
N LEU A 587 8.45 24.78 -3.76
CA LEU A 587 9.45 24.13 -2.92
C LEU A 587 8.75 23.57 -1.69
N ILE A 588 8.85 22.26 -1.47
CA ILE A 588 8.26 21.56 -0.33
C ILE A 588 9.40 21.18 0.61
N THR A 589 9.25 21.52 1.89
CA THR A 589 10.30 21.33 2.90
C THR A 589 9.78 20.61 4.12
N ALA A 590 10.56 19.69 4.66
CA ALA A 590 10.29 19.00 5.91
C ALA A 590 11.31 19.39 6.97
N SER A 591 10.87 19.64 8.18
CA SER A 591 11.71 20.04 9.29
C SER A 591 11.48 19.18 10.54
N MET A 592 12.43 19.23 11.45
CA MET A 592 12.32 18.61 12.79
C MET A 592 11.28 19.26 13.69
N ASP A 593 10.72 20.40 13.29
CA ASP A 593 9.55 21.03 13.92
C ASP A 593 8.23 20.31 13.62
N CYS A 594 8.30 19.11 13.02
CA CYS A 594 7.15 18.30 12.58
C CYS A 594 6.27 18.97 11.52
N THR A 595 6.68 20.10 10.95
CA THR A 595 5.94 20.78 9.89
C THR A 595 6.44 20.40 8.50
N ILE A 596 5.51 20.24 7.57
CA ILE A 596 5.77 20.19 6.13
C ILE A 596 5.20 21.49 5.54
N ARG A 597 6.07 22.26 4.87
CA ARG A 597 5.72 23.57 4.32
C ARG A 597 5.89 23.60 2.82
N THR A 598 4.95 24.25 2.14
CA THR A 598 4.99 24.45 0.69
C THR A 598 5.15 25.93 0.38
N TRP A 599 6.25 26.27 -0.27
CA TRP A 599 6.61 27.64 -0.65
C TRP A 599 6.39 27.82 -2.14
N ASP A 600 5.68 28.87 -2.51
CA ASP A 600 5.49 29.26 -3.91
C ASP A 600 6.67 30.14 -4.35
N LEU A 601 7.46 29.65 -5.30
CA LEU A 601 8.68 30.35 -5.74
C LEU A 601 8.39 31.69 -6.47
N PRO A 602 7.39 31.78 -7.36
CA PRO A 602 7.04 33.03 -8.01
C PRO A 602 6.65 34.13 -7.03
N SER A 603 5.73 33.85 -6.11
CA SER A 603 5.27 34.85 -5.13
C SER A 603 6.22 35.05 -3.96
N GLY A 604 7.07 34.09 -3.68
CA GLY A 604 7.96 34.09 -2.51
C GLY A 604 7.25 33.91 -1.17
N CYS A 605 6.03 33.38 -1.16
CA CYS A 605 5.19 33.24 0.02
C CYS A 605 4.97 31.79 0.42
N LEU A 606 4.63 31.57 1.70
CA LEU A 606 4.16 30.29 2.22
C LEU A 606 2.70 30.11 1.77
N VAL A 607 2.40 29.00 1.09
CA VAL A 607 1.06 28.72 0.54
C VAL A 607 0.36 27.62 1.33
N ASP A 608 1.10 26.65 1.84
CA ASP A 608 0.54 25.55 2.63
C ASP A 608 1.50 25.14 3.76
N CYS A 609 0.93 24.78 4.91
CA CYS A 609 1.69 24.32 6.06
C CYS A 609 0.82 23.39 6.90
N PHE A 610 1.29 22.20 7.15
CA PHE A 610 0.62 21.25 8.03
C PHE A 610 1.61 20.58 9.00
N LEU A 611 1.09 20.21 10.16
CA LEU A 611 1.81 19.55 11.23
C LEU A 611 1.53 18.06 11.19
N VAL A 612 2.54 17.24 11.44
CA VAL A 612 2.42 15.77 11.48
C VAL A 612 2.90 15.28 12.85
N ASP A 613 2.35 14.20 13.36
CA ASP A 613 2.68 13.66 14.69
C ASP A 613 4.16 13.35 14.88
N SER A 614 4.86 12.93 13.82
CA SER A 614 6.30 12.65 13.82
C SER A 614 7.01 13.41 12.70
N ALA A 615 8.21 13.94 13.01
CA ALA A 615 8.99 14.72 12.05
C ALA A 615 9.29 13.93 10.77
N ALA A 616 9.09 14.55 9.61
CA ALA A 616 9.47 13.96 8.34
C ALA A 616 11.00 14.01 8.16
N VAL A 617 11.58 12.87 7.83
CA VAL A 617 13.02 12.69 7.60
C VAL A 617 13.39 12.93 6.14
N SER A 618 12.57 12.45 5.21
CA SER A 618 12.81 12.61 3.79
C SER A 618 11.51 12.82 3.02
N LEU A 619 11.58 13.61 1.97
CA LEU A 619 10.49 13.96 1.07
C LEU A 619 10.87 13.70 -0.38
N THR A 620 9.89 13.33 -1.19
CA THR A 620 10.04 13.28 -2.64
C THR A 620 8.71 13.48 -3.33
N MET A 621 8.65 14.38 -4.30
CA MET A 621 7.48 14.61 -5.14
C MET A 621 7.52 13.70 -6.37
N SER A 622 6.38 13.13 -6.73
CA SER A 622 6.26 12.34 -7.96
C SER A 622 6.60 13.19 -9.19
N PRO A 623 7.35 12.68 -10.18
CA PRO A 623 7.57 13.37 -11.45
C PRO A 623 6.29 13.73 -12.20
N THR A 624 5.19 13.01 -11.93
CA THR A 624 3.86 13.30 -12.50
C THR A 624 3.09 14.36 -11.70
N GLY A 625 3.59 14.78 -10.53
CA GLY A 625 2.92 15.73 -9.65
C GLY A 625 1.75 15.16 -8.83
N ASN A 626 1.42 13.88 -8.97
CA ASN A 626 0.23 13.28 -8.34
C ASN A 626 0.39 13.08 -6.84
N PHE A 627 1.58 12.65 -6.40
CA PHE A 627 1.82 12.27 -5.01
C PHE A 627 3.09 12.90 -4.46
N LEU A 628 3.01 13.30 -3.20
CA LEU A 628 4.16 13.54 -2.35
C LEU A 628 4.38 12.29 -1.49
N ALA A 629 5.61 11.82 -1.39
CA ALA A 629 5.97 10.71 -0.51
C ALA A 629 6.85 11.23 0.63
N SER A 630 6.58 10.78 1.85
CA SER A 630 7.33 11.14 3.05
C SER A 630 7.73 9.92 3.85
N SER A 631 8.88 9.99 4.51
CA SER A 631 9.28 9.07 5.59
C SER A 631 9.44 9.84 6.88
N HIS A 632 9.11 9.23 8.02
CA HIS A 632 9.07 9.88 9.31
C HIS A 632 9.97 9.19 10.33
N VAL A 633 10.33 9.92 11.39
CA VAL A 633 11.12 9.41 12.51
C VAL A 633 10.35 8.28 13.18
N ASP A 634 11.06 7.18 13.50
CA ASP A 634 10.53 5.98 14.17
C ASP A 634 9.40 5.22 13.44
N ASN A 635 9.00 5.66 12.27
CA ASN A 635 8.00 4.99 11.45
C ASN A 635 8.63 4.15 10.33
N LEU A 636 8.15 2.92 10.14
CA LEU A 636 8.68 1.98 9.16
C LEU A 636 8.11 2.19 7.75
N GLY A 637 7.00 2.91 7.64
CA GLY A 637 6.26 3.14 6.40
C GLY A 637 6.77 4.30 5.56
N ILE A 638 6.36 4.30 4.31
CA ILE A 638 6.44 5.45 3.41
C ILE A 638 5.01 5.94 3.19
N TYR A 639 4.77 7.20 3.48
CA TYR A 639 3.44 7.80 3.47
C TYR A 639 3.23 8.62 2.21
N LEU A 640 2.16 8.29 1.49
CA LEU A 640 1.75 8.99 0.27
C LEU A 640 0.67 10.02 0.58
N TRP A 641 0.87 11.21 0.04
CA TRP A 641 -0.06 12.33 0.11
C TRP A 641 -0.50 12.67 -1.32
N SER A 642 -1.79 12.69 -1.58
CA SER A 642 -2.32 13.04 -2.90
C SER A 642 -2.31 14.56 -3.08
N ASN A 643 -2.03 15.00 -4.30
CA ASN A 643 -2.07 16.41 -4.67
C ASN A 643 -3.49 16.81 -5.08
N ASN A 644 -4.18 17.53 -4.23
CA ASN A 644 -5.56 17.96 -4.45
C ASN A 644 -5.70 18.98 -5.59
N THR A 645 -4.65 19.71 -5.92
CA THR A 645 -4.70 20.74 -6.98
C THR A 645 -4.94 20.17 -8.37
N LEU A 646 -4.73 18.87 -8.55
CA LEU A 646 -5.00 18.19 -9.81
C LEU A 646 -6.48 17.81 -10.00
N CYS A 647 -7.22 17.68 -8.89
CA CYS A 647 -8.60 17.20 -8.91
C CYS A 647 -9.61 18.28 -8.48
N CYS A 648 -9.16 19.27 -7.71
CA CYS A 648 -10.01 20.31 -7.12
C CYS A 648 -9.47 21.70 -7.42
N MET A 649 -10.36 22.68 -7.49
CA MET A 649 -9.98 24.09 -7.56
C MET A 649 -9.54 24.57 -6.18
N VAL A 650 -8.23 24.60 -5.96
CA VAL A 650 -7.64 25.03 -4.68
C VAL A 650 -7.25 26.50 -4.73
N SER A 651 -7.67 27.28 -3.75
CA SER A 651 -7.26 28.68 -3.63
C SER A 651 -5.89 28.78 -2.97
N LEU A 652 -4.87 29.08 -3.76
CA LEU A 652 -3.49 29.23 -3.30
C LEU A 652 -3.24 30.67 -2.81
N ARG A 653 -3.80 31.03 -1.66
CA ARG A 653 -3.55 32.33 -1.02
C ARG A 653 -2.34 32.26 -0.10
N PRO A 654 -1.51 33.29 -0.02
CA PRO A 654 -0.43 33.36 0.96
C PRO A 654 -0.98 33.20 2.38
N LEU A 655 -0.35 32.35 3.16
CA LEU A 655 -0.69 32.17 4.57
C LEU A 655 -0.14 33.35 5.40
N PRO A 656 -0.87 33.80 6.43
CA PRO A 656 -0.38 34.85 7.32
C PRO A 656 0.86 34.35 8.10
N ALA A 657 1.70 35.30 8.55
CA ALA A 657 2.94 34.97 9.27
C ALA A 657 2.70 34.23 10.59
N ASP A 658 1.53 34.49 11.22
CA ASP A 658 1.11 33.88 12.50
C ASP A 658 0.22 32.64 12.32
N TYR A 659 0.26 32.01 11.14
CA TYR A 659 -0.53 30.81 10.89
C TYR A 659 -0.06 29.64 11.75
N GLU A 660 -0.97 29.09 12.55
CA GLU A 660 -0.74 27.86 13.31
C GLU A 660 -1.14 26.66 12.46
N PRO A 661 -0.19 25.77 12.15
CA PRO A 661 -0.46 24.61 11.32
C PRO A 661 -1.34 23.61 12.07
N THR A 662 -2.26 23.00 11.34
CA THR A 662 -3.14 21.96 11.86
C THR A 662 -2.44 20.61 11.87
N VAL A 663 -2.72 19.80 12.89
CA VAL A 663 -2.19 18.44 13.00
C VAL A 663 -2.95 17.52 12.04
N ILE A 664 -2.22 16.86 11.17
CA ILE A 664 -2.76 15.85 10.25
C ILE A 664 -2.16 14.50 10.61
N MET A 665 -3.02 13.51 10.86
CA MET A 665 -2.58 12.14 11.13
C MET A 665 -1.91 11.54 9.89
N LEU A 666 -0.92 10.67 10.11
CA LEU A 666 -0.27 9.94 9.04
C LEU A 666 -1.29 9.05 8.31
N PRO A 667 -1.23 9.00 6.96
CA PRO A 667 -2.11 8.14 6.19
C PRO A 667 -2.00 6.68 6.65
N GLY A 668 -3.13 6.03 6.83
CA GLY A 668 -3.18 4.59 7.06
C GLY A 668 -2.77 3.80 5.83
N THR A 669 -2.73 2.50 5.97
CA THR A 669 -2.40 1.59 4.87
C THR A 669 -3.55 1.41 3.87
N CYS A 670 -4.78 1.76 4.28
CA CYS A 670 -5.93 1.96 3.39
C CYS A 670 -5.89 3.34 2.75
N PRO A 671 -6.27 3.50 1.49
CA PRO A 671 -6.64 4.82 1.01
C PRO A 671 -7.75 5.34 1.92
N SER A 672 -7.53 6.50 2.52
CA SER A 672 -8.54 7.14 3.33
C SER A 672 -9.81 7.27 2.50
N GLN A 673 -10.87 6.54 2.88
CA GLN A 673 -12.18 6.94 2.48
C GLN A 673 -12.37 8.32 3.11
N VAL A 674 -12.63 9.32 2.29
CA VAL A 674 -13.25 10.56 2.75
C VAL A 674 -14.38 10.09 3.66
N GLU A 675 -14.40 10.54 4.92
CA GLU A 675 -15.53 10.36 5.80
C GLU A 675 -16.73 10.98 5.07
N GLU A 676 -17.44 10.16 4.34
CA GLU A 676 -18.80 10.47 3.94
C GLU A 676 -19.55 10.51 5.26
N GLY A 677 -20.10 11.68 5.55
CA GLY A 677 -20.86 11.92 6.76
C GLY A 677 -21.89 10.82 7.00
N GLU A 678 -22.13 10.57 8.28
CA GLU A 678 -23.13 9.65 8.79
C GLU A 678 -24.38 9.67 7.92
N ASP A 679 -24.45 8.76 6.96
CA ASP A 679 -25.68 8.43 6.28
C ASP A 679 -26.28 7.22 6.99
N GLU A 680 -27.41 7.52 7.61
CA GLU A 680 -28.37 6.62 8.20
C GLU A 680 -28.57 5.37 7.34
N ASP A 681 -28.66 4.23 8.03
CA ASP A 681 -29.30 2.97 7.65
C ASP A 681 -29.52 2.76 6.14
N LEU A 682 -28.52 2.23 5.46
CA LEU A 682 -28.74 1.56 4.19
C LEU A 682 -28.59 0.04 4.40
N ASN A 683 -29.72 -0.59 4.61
CA ASN A 683 -29.95 -1.96 4.19
C ASN A 683 -29.27 -2.15 2.84
N SER A 684 -28.26 -3.01 2.75
CA SER A 684 -27.58 -3.33 1.51
C SER A 684 -28.49 -4.18 0.62
N GLU A 685 -29.54 -3.59 0.11
CA GLU A 685 -30.11 -3.98 -1.15
C GLU A 685 -29.02 -3.71 -2.20
N MET A 686 -28.73 -4.70 -3.02
CA MET A 686 -27.78 -4.57 -4.14
C MET A 686 -28.16 -3.28 -4.87
N ILE A 687 -27.27 -2.30 -4.85
CA ILE A 687 -27.46 -1.04 -5.58
C ILE A 687 -27.57 -1.43 -7.04
N GLU A 688 -28.77 -1.43 -7.54
CA GLU A 688 -29.09 -1.63 -8.94
C GLU A 688 -28.48 -0.48 -9.72
N TYR A 689 -27.65 -0.78 -10.71
CA TYR A 689 -26.97 0.24 -11.48
C TYR A 689 -27.98 1.05 -12.29
N GLU A 690 -28.17 2.30 -11.94
CA GLU A 690 -28.95 3.26 -12.73
C GLU A 690 -28.05 4.02 -13.69
N SER A 691 -28.47 4.11 -14.96
CA SER A 691 -27.78 4.95 -15.93
C SER A 691 -27.92 6.42 -15.57
N PRO A 692 -26.86 7.22 -15.75
CA PRO A 692 -26.92 8.65 -15.48
C PRO A 692 -28.10 9.32 -16.21
N GLU A 693 -28.77 10.24 -15.54
CA GLU A 693 -29.83 11.04 -16.16
C GLU A 693 -29.26 11.90 -17.29
N GLN A 694 -29.98 12.01 -18.38
CA GLN A 694 -29.59 12.90 -19.47
C GLN A 694 -29.82 14.35 -19.06
N LEU A 695 -28.79 15.17 -19.11
CA LEU A 695 -28.85 16.57 -18.69
C LEU A 695 -29.50 17.47 -19.73
N ASP A 696 -29.34 17.17 -21.01
CA ASP A 696 -29.91 17.92 -22.16
C ASP A 696 -30.07 16.98 -23.35
N GLU A 697 -31.10 17.28 -24.19
CA GLU A 697 -31.40 16.47 -25.40
C GLU A 697 -30.25 16.47 -26.42
N GLU A 698 -29.44 17.53 -26.46
CA GLU A 698 -28.28 17.62 -27.37
C GLU A 698 -27.05 16.90 -26.88
N LEU A 699 -26.95 16.58 -25.58
CA LEU A 699 -25.78 15.92 -24.98
C LEU A 699 -25.84 14.40 -25.13
N VAL A 700 -24.68 13.79 -25.24
CA VAL A 700 -24.49 12.31 -25.23
C VAL A 700 -23.99 11.87 -23.86
N THR A 701 -24.72 10.97 -23.23
CA THR A 701 -24.38 10.45 -21.90
C THR A 701 -23.59 9.14 -22.01
N LEU A 702 -22.53 9.01 -21.21
CA LEU A 702 -21.75 7.78 -21.04
C LEU A 702 -22.23 7.01 -19.81
N SER A 703 -22.07 5.68 -19.84
CA SER A 703 -22.60 4.79 -18.82
C SER A 703 -21.95 4.90 -17.45
N LEU A 704 -20.78 5.53 -17.30
CA LEU A 704 -19.95 5.56 -16.10
C LEU A 704 -19.57 4.17 -15.54
N LEU A 705 -19.86 3.10 -16.27
CA LEU A 705 -19.41 1.75 -15.90
C LEU A 705 -17.89 1.62 -16.02
N PRO A 706 -17.25 0.81 -15.15
CA PRO A 706 -15.81 0.57 -15.23
C PRO A 706 -15.40 0.04 -16.61
N ASP A 707 -14.31 0.53 -17.14
CA ASP A 707 -13.73 0.14 -18.44
C ASP A 707 -13.65 -1.38 -18.64
N SER A 708 -13.40 -2.12 -17.55
CA SER A 708 -13.33 -3.58 -17.58
C SER A 708 -14.65 -4.26 -18.00
N ARG A 709 -15.78 -3.61 -17.82
CA ARG A 709 -17.08 -4.17 -18.19
C ARG A 709 -17.34 -4.14 -19.69
N TRP A 710 -17.00 -3.07 -20.37
CA TRP A 710 -17.29 -2.91 -21.80
C TRP A 710 -16.06 -3.01 -22.72
N LYS A 711 -14.87 -2.53 -22.33
CA LYS A 711 -13.63 -2.68 -23.14
C LYS A 711 -13.23 -4.14 -23.36
N ASN A 712 -13.47 -4.99 -22.38
CA ASN A 712 -13.19 -6.43 -22.49
C ASN A 712 -14.02 -7.11 -23.58
N LEU A 713 -15.25 -6.62 -23.88
CA LEU A 713 -16.09 -7.13 -24.95
C LEU A 713 -15.43 -6.97 -26.31
N LEU A 714 -14.75 -5.86 -26.54
CA LEU A 714 -14.05 -5.58 -27.82
C LEU A 714 -12.85 -6.50 -28.05
N HIS A 715 -12.19 -6.97 -26.99
CA HIS A 715 -10.95 -7.73 -27.04
C HIS A 715 -11.07 -9.17 -26.51
N LEU A 716 -12.28 -9.69 -26.39
CA LEU A 716 -12.56 -11.02 -25.84
C LEU A 716 -11.78 -12.15 -26.51
N ASP A 717 -11.60 -12.12 -27.84
CA ASP A 717 -10.86 -13.15 -28.56
C ASP A 717 -9.39 -13.16 -28.20
N ILE A 718 -8.79 -11.97 -28.00
CA ILE A 718 -7.39 -11.82 -27.58
C ILE A 718 -7.25 -12.32 -26.14
N ILE A 719 -8.19 -11.98 -25.27
CA ILE A 719 -8.21 -12.40 -23.87
C ILE A 719 -8.36 -13.92 -23.78
N LYS A 720 -9.30 -14.51 -24.54
CA LYS A 720 -9.50 -15.97 -24.60
C LYS A 720 -8.27 -16.70 -25.14
N LYS A 721 -7.57 -16.17 -26.15
CA LYS A 721 -6.31 -16.75 -26.67
C LYS A 721 -5.17 -16.70 -25.65
N ARG A 722 -5.04 -15.59 -24.91
CA ARG A 722 -4.00 -15.44 -23.89
C ARG A 722 -4.23 -16.29 -22.65
N ASN A 723 -5.51 -16.46 -22.27
CA ASN A 723 -5.91 -17.24 -21.09
C ASN A 723 -6.12 -18.73 -21.40
N LYS A 724 -5.94 -19.16 -22.65
CA LYS A 724 -6.05 -20.58 -23.00
C LYS A 724 -4.96 -21.36 -22.26
N PRO A 725 -5.31 -22.37 -21.45
CA PRO A 725 -4.34 -23.18 -20.74
C PRO A 725 -3.40 -23.87 -21.74
N LYS A 726 -2.11 -23.94 -21.42
CA LYS A 726 -1.08 -24.59 -22.27
C LYS A 726 -1.33 -26.07 -22.46
N GLU A 727 -1.99 -26.70 -21.50
CA GLU A 727 -2.41 -28.09 -21.56
C GLU A 727 -3.94 -28.15 -21.54
N PRO A 728 -4.57 -29.05 -22.35
CA PRO A 728 -6.01 -29.23 -22.26
C PRO A 728 -6.38 -29.70 -20.86
N PRO A 729 -7.49 -29.20 -20.26
CA PRO A 729 -7.93 -29.69 -18.96
C PRO A 729 -8.09 -31.21 -19.04
N LYS A 730 -7.50 -31.93 -18.10
CA LYS A 730 -7.71 -33.39 -17.98
C LYS A 730 -9.20 -33.61 -17.82
N VAL A 731 -9.79 -34.30 -18.76
CA VAL A 731 -11.20 -34.68 -18.68
C VAL A 731 -11.40 -35.43 -17.36
N PRO A 732 -12.24 -34.92 -16.43
CA PRO A 732 -12.52 -35.66 -15.22
C PRO A 732 -13.12 -37.01 -15.64
N LYS A 733 -12.56 -38.10 -15.08
CA LYS A 733 -13.14 -39.43 -15.23
C LYS A 733 -14.61 -39.32 -14.81
N ALA A 734 -15.53 -39.63 -15.71
CA ALA A 734 -16.95 -39.50 -15.52
C ALA A 734 -17.36 -39.99 -14.13
N ALA A 735 -17.86 -39.10 -13.31
CA ALA A 735 -18.47 -39.46 -12.05
C ALA A 735 -19.80 -40.16 -12.38
N PRO A 736 -20.07 -41.35 -11.85
CA PRO A 736 -21.26 -42.15 -12.24
C PRO A 736 -22.60 -41.59 -11.77
N PHE A 737 -22.63 -40.35 -11.28
CA PHE A 737 -23.82 -39.72 -10.68
C PHE A 737 -24.43 -38.53 -11.45
N PHE A 738 -23.89 -38.10 -12.58
CA PHE A 738 -24.55 -37.12 -13.41
C PHE A 738 -25.36 -37.82 -14.49
N MET A 739 -26.66 -37.82 -14.32
CA MET A 739 -27.58 -38.19 -15.41
C MET A 739 -27.40 -37.24 -16.59
N PRO A 740 -27.45 -37.74 -17.85
CA PRO A 740 -27.43 -36.87 -19.02
C PRO A 740 -28.69 -35.99 -18.98
N THR A 741 -28.51 -34.70 -19.29
CA THR A 741 -29.59 -33.74 -19.46
C THR A 741 -30.62 -34.28 -20.45
N ILE A 742 -31.85 -34.39 -20.02
CA ILE A 742 -32.97 -34.83 -20.86
C ILE A 742 -33.23 -33.72 -21.88
N PRO A 743 -33.11 -33.96 -23.20
CA PRO A 743 -33.42 -32.97 -24.20
C PRO A 743 -34.96 -32.74 -24.17
N GLY A 744 -35.34 -31.50 -23.86
CA GLY A 744 -36.75 -31.08 -23.85
C GLY A 744 -37.25 -30.35 -22.60
N LEU A 745 -36.39 -30.15 -21.58
CA LEU A 745 -36.75 -29.26 -20.48
C LEU A 745 -36.33 -27.84 -20.84
N ILE A 746 -37.29 -27.05 -21.32
CA ILE A 746 -37.17 -25.59 -21.41
C ILE A 746 -37.16 -25.08 -19.97
N PRO A 747 -36.14 -24.38 -19.48
CA PRO A 747 -36.21 -23.73 -18.19
C PRO A 747 -37.23 -22.62 -18.26
N GLN A 748 -38.39 -22.80 -17.58
CA GLN A 748 -39.32 -21.72 -17.32
C GLN A 748 -38.74 -20.78 -16.30
N PHE A 749 -37.88 -19.86 -16.72
CA PHE A 749 -37.65 -18.64 -16.00
C PHE A 749 -38.65 -17.62 -16.51
N ALA A 750 -39.73 -17.41 -15.75
CA ALA A 750 -40.49 -16.18 -15.87
C ALA A 750 -39.56 -15.05 -15.39
N PRO A 751 -39.24 -14.05 -16.22
CA PRO A 751 -38.48 -12.90 -15.73
C PRO A 751 -39.39 -12.10 -14.78
N PRO A 752 -38.88 -11.62 -13.65
CA PRO A 752 -39.53 -10.54 -12.92
C PRO A 752 -39.61 -9.32 -13.84
N GLU A 753 -40.66 -8.55 -13.73
CA GLU A 753 -40.89 -7.27 -14.39
C GLU A 753 -39.83 -6.26 -13.88
N VAL A 754 -38.63 -6.32 -14.40
CA VAL A 754 -37.58 -5.36 -14.17
C VAL A 754 -37.03 -4.98 -15.53
N ASP A 755 -36.81 -3.69 -15.71
CA ASP A 755 -36.26 -2.99 -16.88
C ASP A 755 -35.73 -3.89 -17.98
N GLY A 756 -36.22 -3.70 -19.16
CA GLY A 756 -36.04 -4.52 -20.34
C GLY A 756 -34.64 -5.07 -20.63
N PRO A 757 -34.41 -5.72 -21.73
CA PRO A 757 -33.17 -6.49 -22.02
C PRO A 757 -31.87 -5.71 -21.84
N VAL A 758 -31.94 -4.38 -21.83
CA VAL A 758 -30.79 -3.49 -21.56
C VAL A 758 -30.33 -3.57 -20.10
N GLY A 759 -31.25 -3.61 -19.13
CA GLY A 759 -30.93 -3.76 -17.71
C GLY A 759 -30.21 -5.07 -17.44
N MET A 760 -30.72 -6.18 -17.97
CA MET A 760 -30.08 -7.50 -17.84
C MET A 760 -28.68 -7.54 -18.41
N LEU A 761 -28.41 -6.92 -19.57
CA LEU A 761 -27.08 -6.87 -20.17
C LEU A 761 -26.10 -6.03 -19.34
N LYS A 762 -26.55 -4.99 -18.64
CA LYS A 762 -25.72 -4.16 -17.78
C LYS A 762 -25.23 -4.90 -16.53
N GLU A 763 -26.04 -5.79 -15.99
CA GLU A 763 -25.69 -6.60 -14.82
C GLU A 763 -24.75 -7.75 -15.16
N MET A 764 -24.83 -8.28 -16.37
CA MET A 764 -24.02 -9.41 -16.81
C MET A 764 -22.54 -9.08 -16.94
N GLY A 765 -21.67 -10.05 -16.64
CA GLY A 765 -20.25 -9.97 -16.92
C GLY A 765 -19.93 -10.19 -18.41
N PRO A 766 -18.75 -9.73 -18.89
CA PRO A 766 -18.38 -9.80 -20.33
C PRO A 766 -18.46 -11.20 -20.94
N SER A 767 -18.16 -12.25 -20.19
CA SER A 767 -18.24 -13.64 -20.67
C SER A 767 -19.67 -14.14 -20.78
N ALA A 768 -20.57 -13.69 -19.91
CA ALA A 768 -22.01 -14.03 -19.97
C ALA A 768 -22.67 -13.31 -21.16
N ILE A 769 -22.35 -12.04 -21.38
CA ILE A 769 -22.82 -11.27 -22.54
C ILE A 769 -22.40 -11.94 -23.86
N ASP A 770 -21.15 -12.41 -23.98
CA ASP A 770 -20.69 -13.14 -25.16
C ASP A 770 -21.46 -14.45 -25.37
N ALA A 771 -21.76 -15.17 -24.29
CA ALA A 771 -22.54 -16.42 -24.36
C ALA A 771 -23.98 -16.16 -24.80
N GLU A 772 -24.65 -15.17 -24.23
CA GLU A 772 -26.01 -14.77 -24.58
C GLU A 772 -26.09 -14.28 -26.03
N LEU A 773 -25.19 -13.41 -26.46
CA LEU A 773 -25.20 -12.94 -27.84
C LEU A 773 -24.93 -14.06 -28.86
N ARG A 774 -24.13 -15.06 -28.52
CA ARG A 774 -23.94 -16.26 -29.34
C ARG A 774 -25.22 -17.11 -29.42
N GLY A 775 -25.94 -17.20 -28.29
CA GLY A 775 -27.21 -17.93 -28.19
C GLY A 775 -28.32 -17.37 -29.09
N LEU A 776 -28.23 -16.10 -29.54
CA LEU A 776 -29.18 -15.49 -30.45
C LEU A 776 -29.11 -16.03 -31.88
N ALA A 777 -28.03 -16.76 -32.23
CA ALA A 777 -27.86 -17.33 -33.57
C ALA A 777 -28.86 -18.48 -33.83
N PRO A 778 -29.38 -18.64 -35.06
CA PRO A 778 -30.25 -19.75 -35.44
C PRO A 778 -29.63 -21.13 -35.18
N ASP A 779 -28.31 -21.25 -35.33
CA ASP A 779 -27.55 -22.47 -35.07
C ASP A 779 -27.55 -22.91 -33.60
N MET A 780 -27.81 -21.97 -32.68
CA MET A 780 -27.84 -22.18 -31.22
C MET A 780 -29.26 -22.16 -30.63
N GLY A 781 -30.29 -22.09 -31.47
CA GLY A 781 -31.69 -22.08 -31.05
C GLY A 781 -32.37 -20.70 -31.03
N GLY A 782 -31.69 -19.65 -31.48
CA GLY A 782 -32.26 -18.32 -31.68
C GLY A 782 -33.05 -18.21 -33.01
N ASP A 783 -33.61 -17.03 -33.27
CA ASP A 783 -34.34 -16.74 -34.48
C ASP A 783 -33.92 -15.39 -35.08
N VAL A 784 -34.08 -15.24 -36.40
CA VAL A 784 -33.80 -13.99 -37.13
C VAL A 784 -34.59 -12.82 -36.55
N PHE A 785 -35.82 -13.09 -36.06
CA PHE A 785 -36.64 -12.09 -35.39
C PHE A 785 -35.99 -11.54 -34.12
N VAL A 786 -35.33 -12.39 -33.35
CA VAL A 786 -34.61 -11.99 -32.11
C VAL A 786 -33.36 -11.16 -32.44
N LEU A 787 -32.60 -11.53 -33.48
CA LEU A 787 -31.48 -10.73 -33.99
C LEU A 787 -31.91 -9.33 -34.44
N LYS A 788 -33.08 -9.24 -35.13
CA LYS A 788 -33.67 -7.95 -35.49
C LYS A 788 -34.11 -7.15 -34.28
N GLY A 789 -34.64 -7.82 -33.24
CA GLY A 789 -35.01 -7.21 -31.97
C GLY A 789 -33.79 -6.59 -31.26
N PHE A 790 -32.65 -7.29 -31.26
CA PHE A 790 -31.42 -6.77 -30.70
C PHE A 790 -30.90 -5.52 -31.44
N LEU A 791 -30.92 -5.50 -32.77
CA LEU A 791 -30.57 -4.32 -33.57
C LEU A 791 -31.46 -3.12 -33.28
N LYS A 792 -32.79 -3.36 -33.11
CA LYS A 792 -33.73 -2.31 -32.73
C LYS A 792 -33.46 -1.78 -31.31
N MET A 793 -33.10 -2.65 -30.37
CA MET A 793 -32.70 -2.25 -29.02
C MET A 793 -31.49 -1.34 -29.07
N VAL A 794 -30.43 -1.71 -29.80
CA VAL A 794 -29.24 -0.87 -29.96
C VAL A 794 -29.59 0.46 -30.65
N ALA A 795 -30.44 0.46 -31.66
CA ALA A 795 -30.94 1.68 -32.29
C ALA A 795 -31.61 2.61 -31.28
N SER A 796 -32.48 2.04 -30.41
CA SER A 796 -33.18 2.80 -29.36
C SER A 796 -32.20 3.38 -28.33
N MET A 797 -31.13 2.64 -27.99
CA MET A 797 -30.04 3.16 -27.11
C MET A 797 -29.33 4.34 -27.77
N LEU A 798 -29.02 4.27 -29.05
CA LEU A 798 -28.36 5.36 -29.79
C LEU A 798 -29.30 6.58 -29.97
N ASP A 799 -30.59 6.37 -30.23
CA ASP A 799 -31.61 7.44 -30.33
C ASP A 799 -31.77 8.17 -28.99
N SER A 800 -31.78 7.43 -27.90
CA SER A 800 -31.86 8.01 -26.53
C SER A 800 -30.61 8.76 -26.09
N LYS A 801 -29.49 8.63 -26.83
CA LYS A 801 -28.18 9.18 -26.52
C LYS A 801 -27.65 8.82 -25.12
N ARG A 802 -28.19 7.77 -24.50
CA ARG A 802 -27.74 7.25 -23.17
C ARG A 802 -26.88 6.02 -23.36
N ASP A 803 -25.87 5.89 -22.48
CA ASP A 803 -24.94 4.74 -22.45
C ASP A 803 -24.27 4.45 -23.79
N PHE A 804 -23.84 5.49 -24.47
CA PHE A 804 -23.29 5.42 -25.82
C PHE A 804 -22.08 4.47 -25.97
N ASP A 805 -21.23 4.41 -24.97
CA ASP A 805 -20.09 3.50 -24.89
C ASP A 805 -20.52 2.02 -24.85
N LEU A 806 -21.58 1.70 -24.09
CA LEU A 806 -22.15 0.36 -24.03
C LEU A 806 -22.82 -0.03 -25.33
N ALA A 807 -23.63 0.87 -25.92
CA ALA A 807 -24.28 0.63 -27.20
C ALA A 807 -23.27 0.28 -28.29
N GLN A 808 -22.16 1.02 -28.38
CA GLN A 808 -21.05 0.72 -29.28
C GLN A 808 -20.39 -0.63 -29.00
N ALA A 809 -20.11 -0.94 -27.73
CA ALA A 809 -19.47 -2.20 -27.35
C ALA A 809 -20.34 -3.42 -27.67
N TYR A 810 -21.64 -3.33 -27.40
CA TYR A 810 -22.60 -4.39 -27.71
C TYR A 810 -22.79 -4.56 -29.23
N LEU A 811 -22.90 -3.47 -29.96
CA LEU A 811 -22.97 -3.50 -31.42
C LEU A 811 -21.70 -4.12 -32.04
N ALA A 812 -20.53 -3.71 -31.58
CA ALA A 812 -19.25 -4.24 -32.08
C ALA A 812 -19.13 -5.75 -31.85
N LEU A 813 -19.51 -6.22 -30.65
CA LEU A 813 -19.50 -7.65 -30.34
C LEU A 813 -20.55 -8.42 -31.19
N PHE A 814 -21.78 -7.90 -31.32
CA PHE A 814 -22.83 -8.49 -32.10
C PHE A 814 -22.45 -8.61 -33.59
N LEU A 815 -21.96 -7.55 -34.20
CA LEU A 815 -21.47 -7.57 -35.58
C LEU A 815 -20.35 -8.60 -35.76
N LYS A 816 -19.43 -8.66 -34.82
CA LYS A 816 -18.29 -9.62 -34.87
C LYS A 816 -18.77 -11.08 -34.84
N LEU A 817 -19.85 -11.37 -34.11
CA LEU A 817 -20.41 -12.72 -33.99
C LEU A 817 -21.29 -13.10 -35.18
N HIS A 818 -22.12 -12.18 -35.67
CA HIS A 818 -23.22 -12.46 -36.61
C HIS A 818 -23.04 -11.84 -38.01
N LEU A 819 -21.88 -11.29 -38.36
CA LEU A 819 -21.65 -10.60 -39.63
C LEU A 819 -22.04 -11.43 -40.85
N ARG A 820 -21.80 -12.75 -40.83
CA ARG A 820 -22.16 -13.65 -41.94
C ARG A 820 -23.64 -13.76 -42.11
N LEU A 821 -24.38 -13.90 -41.04
CA LEU A 821 -25.87 -14.00 -41.04
C LEU A 821 -26.50 -12.67 -41.49
N ILE A 822 -25.97 -11.55 -41.00
CA ILE A 822 -26.44 -10.22 -41.40
C ILE A 822 -26.26 -9.98 -42.92
N SER A 823 -25.13 -10.45 -43.47
CA SER A 823 -24.88 -10.31 -44.92
C SER A 823 -25.74 -11.23 -45.81
N GLN A 824 -26.32 -12.29 -45.25
CA GLN A 824 -27.17 -13.25 -45.98
C GLN A 824 -28.63 -12.86 -45.98
N GLU A 825 -29.09 -12.21 -44.90
CA GLU A 825 -30.52 -11.86 -44.71
C GLU A 825 -30.77 -10.36 -45.01
N PRO A 826 -31.56 -10.03 -46.07
CA PRO A 826 -31.78 -8.64 -46.49
C PRO A 826 -32.49 -7.79 -45.44
N GLU A 827 -33.36 -8.41 -44.62
CA GLU A 827 -34.06 -7.71 -43.53
C GLU A 827 -33.10 -7.25 -42.43
N LEU A 828 -32.17 -8.11 -42.03
CA LEU A 828 -31.14 -7.76 -41.02
C LEU A 828 -30.16 -6.69 -41.54
N MET A 829 -29.84 -6.75 -42.85
CA MET A 829 -29.00 -5.77 -43.50
C MET A 829 -29.65 -4.38 -43.53
N GLY A 830 -30.97 -4.32 -43.75
CA GLY A 830 -31.74 -3.07 -43.69
C GLY A 830 -31.71 -2.42 -42.30
N GLU A 831 -31.95 -3.22 -41.25
CA GLU A 831 -31.90 -2.72 -39.87
C GLU A 831 -30.43 -2.35 -39.43
N ALA A 832 -29.42 -3.12 -39.82
CA ALA A 832 -28.03 -2.80 -39.57
C ALA A 832 -27.61 -1.49 -40.25
N SER A 833 -28.05 -1.23 -41.48
CA SER A 833 -27.83 0.04 -42.18
C SER A 833 -28.49 1.22 -41.46
N ARG A 834 -29.68 1.02 -40.90
CA ARG A 834 -30.36 2.02 -40.08
C ARG A 834 -29.57 2.34 -38.80
N VAL A 835 -29.10 1.31 -38.06
CA VAL A 835 -28.27 1.48 -36.87
C VAL A 835 -26.97 2.21 -37.22
N SER A 836 -26.39 1.92 -38.39
CA SER A 836 -25.18 2.61 -38.86
C SER A 836 -25.40 4.09 -39.11
N GLN A 837 -26.55 4.46 -39.70
CA GLN A 837 -26.91 5.86 -39.93
C GLN A 837 -27.13 6.62 -38.62
N GLU A 838 -27.82 6.03 -37.65
CA GLU A 838 -28.03 6.63 -36.33
C GLU A 838 -26.71 6.76 -35.54
N LEU A 839 -25.83 5.77 -35.63
CA LEU A 839 -24.50 5.82 -35.04
C LEU A 839 -23.68 6.94 -35.64
N GLU A 840 -23.66 7.10 -36.98
CA GLU A 840 -22.91 8.14 -37.66
C GLU A 840 -23.42 9.55 -37.30
N LYS A 841 -24.72 9.72 -37.20
CA LYS A 841 -25.39 10.95 -36.81
C LYS A 841 -25.00 11.33 -35.35
N THR A 842 -25.10 10.38 -34.43
CA THR A 842 -24.74 10.59 -33.02
C THR A 842 -23.24 10.87 -32.85
N TRP A 843 -22.40 10.15 -33.60
CA TRP A 843 -20.95 10.36 -33.64
C TRP A 843 -20.57 11.77 -34.15
N THR A 844 -21.18 12.22 -35.23
CA THR A 844 -20.95 13.54 -35.81
C THR A 844 -21.38 14.65 -34.84
N SER A 845 -22.48 14.47 -34.14
CA SER A 845 -22.94 15.37 -33.09
C SER A 845 -21.91 15.47 -31.96
N MET A 846 -21.46 14.32 -31.45
CA MET A 846 -20.45 14.25 -30.39
C MET A 846 -19.12 14.85 -30.82
N GLN A 847 -18.66 14.59 -32.04
CA GLN A 847 -17.43 15.19 -32.57
C GLN A 847 -17.54 16.72 -32.66
N THR A 848 -18.69 17.23 -33.04
CA THR A 848 -18.93 18.68 -33.08
C THR A 848 -18.87 19.30 -31.68
N LEU A 849 -19.48 18.66 -30.67
CA LEU A 849 -19.42 19.10 -29.28
C LEU A 849 -17.98 19.07 -28.72
N PHE A 850 -17.21 18.02 -29.02
CA PHE A 850 -15.80 17.95 -28.65
C PHE A 850 -14.98 19.08 -29.27
N ASN A 851 -15.18 19.35 -30.56
CA ASN A 851 -14.46 20.43 -31.25
C ASN A 851 -14.82 21.80 -30.67
N GLN A 852 -16.09 22.06 -30.38
CA GLN A 852 -16.52 23.28 -29.71
C GLN A 852 -15.89 23.43 -28.31
N SER A 853 -15.89 22.35 -27.51
CA SER A 853 -15.27 22.33 -26.19
C SER A 853 -13.76 22.58 -26.25
N LEU A 854 -13.05 21.98 -27.20
CA LEU A 854 -11.62 22.22 -27.44
C LEU A 854 -11.34 23.65 -27.86
N CYS A 855 -12.17 24.24 -28.74
CA CYS A 855 -12.05 25.64 -29.13
C CYS A 855 -12.25 26.58 -27.93
N LEU A 856 -13.23 26.29 -27.07
CA LEU A 856 -13.52 27.07 -25.87
C LEU A 856 -12.37 26.97 -24.84
N LEU A 857 -11.81 25.78 -24.64
CA LEU A 857 -10.64 25.57 -23.80
C LEU A 857 -9.40 26.30 -24.35
N SER A 858 -9.18 26.23 -25.66
CA SER A 858 -8.07 26.94 -26.32
C SER A 858 -8.21 28.46 -26.20
N TYR A 859 -9.43 28.98 -26.36
CA TYR A 859 -9.74 30.41 -26.17
C TYR A 859 -9.51 30.81 -24.72
N SER A 860 -10.04 30.06 -23.75
CA SER A 860 -9.85 30.33 -22.32
C SER A 860 -8.37 30.33 -21.94
N LYS A 861 -7.60 29.37 -22.47
CA LYS A 861 -6.16 29.29 -22.25
C LYS A 861 -5.43 30.50 -22.83
N SER A 862 -5.82 30.97 -24.03
CA SER A 862 -5.21 32.18 -24.65
C SER A 862 -5.64 33.48 -23.98
N ALA A 863 -6.79 33.52 -23.32
CA ALA A 863 -7.27 34.68 -22.59
C ALA A 863 -6.66 34.79 -21.17
N LEU A 864 -6.12 33.67 -20.63
CA LEU A 864 -5.46 33.63 -19.33
C LEU A 864 -3.92 33.80 -19.41
N LEU A 865 -3.37 33.75 -20.61
CA LEU A 865 -1.98 34.12 -20.92
C LEU A 865 -1.89 35.56 -21.33
#